data_24cd8d9a47dff1f0d5b153e853fd5a02
#
_entry.id   24cd8d9a47dff1f0d5b153e853fd5a02
#
_cell.length_a   1.000
_cell.length_b   1.000
_cell.length_c   1.000
_cell.angle_alpha   90.00
_cell.angle_beta   90.00
_cell.angle_gamma   90.00
#
_symmetry.space_group_name_H-M   'P 1'
#
loop_
_entity.id
_entity.type
_entity.pdbx_description
1 polymer ?
#
loop_
_entity_poly.entity_id
_entity_poly.type
_entity_poly.pdbx_seq_one_letter_code
_entity_poly.pdbx_strand_id
1 'polypeptide(L)'
;MQVPEITVRYSDGTCKTMPVQPDQSILEAAEEHGIAIVNECQSGICGTCVATCASGDYEMGRTEGLSEVERDARKVLTCQTFAKSDCVISLQYPADDNAARLVTGTGVVTAVEHVSPSTALLRVDVSGLDPLVYLPGQFAQLQVPGTTVWRNYSYAQPADGRSEVEFIVRLLPQGVMSDYLRGTAKPGDRIAMRCSKGGFYLRSTARTVVLVAGGTGLSAILAMAQSLDDDHRGTVHLVYGVSDVDDLCKLDELEALKRRLPGLEVHTVVSRPSSAWDGAVGRVTDVLDARMFDGGNADVYICGPAGMIADTRQWLDDNGIRGAGVYYEKFVASGAARRRTSPRLDYTTLDLAEVRRGGRGTAVVVGGSMAGIAAAKVLSETFDKVIVLEKDPPHTRREGRPGAAQGWHLHHLLTAGRIELERFFPGIIEDMVREGAFDVDMAAQYRIRLGGSWKKPGTGPIQIVCAARPLLEWCVRRRLDDEPRISFRYESEVADLVYDRTDDTVIGVAVAGDGDELDVIPAEFVVDASGKNTRFPEFLDRIGVGAPEVEQDIINCFYSTMFHHVPPERQWDDKVMVICYAYRPYEDTYAAQYYTDSSRTILSTSLVAYNCYSPPRTAQEFREFANRMPSAVIGENIDGLEPASPIYNFRYPNMLRLHYEKKRNLPRALVVVGDAFTSADPVSGLGMTLALKEVREMQLLLAKYGPTDPELPRRYFRTIAKLADTAWFVIREQNLRFDWLKDADKKRPFYFGALTWYMDRVMELVHDDPESYNEFLAVVHLVKPAAALMTPKVAARVLGKWARTKLSGQKTLIARNYENRTIPSVEDLIQTEEVSIGLAATRSH
;
A
#
# COMPACT_ATOMS: atom_id res chain seq x y z
N MET A 1 -20.65 28.92 5.92
CA MET A 1 -19.29 29.42 6.14
C MET A 1 -18.78 29.90 4.78
N GLN A 2 -18.04 30.98 4.74
CA GLN A 2 -17.45 31.48 3.48
C GLN A 2 -16.38 30.43 3.06
N VAL A 3 -16.38 30.02 1.80
CA VAL A 3 -15.40 29.06 1.27
C VAL A 3 -14.04 29.78 1.26
N PRO A 4 -12.97 29.23 1.87
CA PRO A 4 -11.66 29.85 1.85
C PRO A 4 -11.13 30.04 0.44
N GLU A 5 -10.43 31.16 0.21
CA GLU A 5 -9.78 31.49 -1.05
C GLU A 5 -8.26 31.30 -0.88
N ILE A 6 -7.66 30.48 -1.75
CA ILE A 6 -6.22 30.18 -1.69
C ILE A 6 -5.50 30.88 -2.83
N THR A 7 -4.52 31.69 -2.48
CA THR A 7 -3.59 32.28 -3.45
C THR A 7 -2.33 31.43 -3.53
N VAL A 8 -2.09 30.79 -4.67
CA VAL A 8 -0.82 30.11 -4.99
C VAL A 8 0.12 31.12 -5.62
N ARG A 9 1.24 31.40 -4.94
CA ARG A 9 2.29 32.31 -5.40
C ARG A 9 3.50 31.52 -5.83
N TYR A 10 3.90 31.65 -7.08
CA TYR A 10 5.12 31.07 -7.64
C TYR A 10 6.35 31.96 -7.40
N SER A 11 7.55 31.39 -7.54
CA SER A 11 8.82 32.11 -7.28
C SER A 11 9.08 33.27 -8.25
N ASP A 12 8.51 33.24 -9.45
CA ASP A 12 8.55 34.32 -10.46
C ASP A 12 7.58 35.48 -10.16
N GLY A 13 6.85 35.41 -9.06
CA GLY A 13 5.83 36.39 -8.67
C GLY A 13 4.45 36.14 -9.27
N THR A 14 4.28 35.18 -10.17
CA THR A 14 2.98 34.79 -10.69
C THR A 14 2.08 34.31 -9.53
N CYS A 15 0.84 34.82 -9.50
CA CYS A 15 -0.17 34.43 -8.53
C CYS A 15 -1.41 33.87 -9.23
N LYS A 16 -1.93 32.76 -8.70
CA LYS A 16 -3.21 32.16 -9.12
C LYS A 16 -4.06 31.93 -7.90
N THR A 17 -5.36 32.18 -8.01
CA THR A 17 -6.29 32.11 -6.88
C THR A 17 -7.38 31.09 -7.18
N MET A 18 -7.82 30.38 -6.15
CA MET A 18 -8.85 29.34 -6.24
C MET A 18 -9.62 29.23 -4.95
N PRO A 19 -10.93 28.94 -4.97
CA PRO A 19 -11.67 28.55 -3.78
C PRO A 19 -11.28 27.10 -3.40
N VAL A 20 -11.22 26.82 -2.08
CA VAL A 20 -10.92 25.50 -1.56
C VAL A 20 -11.99 25.05 -0.58
N GLN A 21 -12.63 23.92 -0.80
CA GLN A 21 -13.66 23.41 0.10
C GLN A 21 -13.04 22.98 1.45
N PRO A 22 -13.78 23.01 2.56
CA PRO A 22 -13.23 22.74 3.89
C PRO A 22 -12.59 21.33 4.07
N ASP A 23 -13.01 20.37 3.26
CA ASP A 23 -12.57 18.97 3.24
C ASP A 23 -11.67 18.63 2.04
N GLN A 24 -11.33 19.64 1.23
CA GLN A 24 -10.49 19.52 0.05
C GLN A 24 -9.05 19.94 0.39
N SER A 25 -8.07 19.16 -0.06
CA SER A 25 -6.67 19.56 0.05
C SER A 25 -6.35 20.68 -0.95
N ILE A 26 -5.34 21.49 -0.61
CA ILE A 26 -4.88 22.56 -1.50
C ILE A 26 -4.45 22.04 -2.86
N LEU A 27 -3.85 20.84 -2.92
CA LEU A 27 -3.45 20.20 -4.17
C LEU A 27 -4.65 19.79 -5.02
N GLU A 28 -5.67 19.18 -4.42
CA GLU A 28 -6.88 18.79 -5.13
C GLU A 28 -7.60 19.99 -5.71
N ALA A 29 -7.74 21.07 -4.94
CA ALA A 29 -8.31 22.31 -5.44
C ALA A 29 -7.48 22.93 -6.59
N ALA A 30 -6.15 22.88 -6.48
CA ALA A 30 -5.26 23.36 -7.54
C ALA A 30 -5.44 22.56 -8.84
N GLU A 31 -5.54 21.23 -8.74
CA GLU A 31 -5.78 20.34 -9.88
C GLU A 31 -7.13 20.65 -10.55
N GLU A 32 -8.21 20.85 -9.79
CA GLU A 32 -9.54 21.22 -10.31
C GLU A 32 -9.55 22.57 -11.04
N HIS A 33 -8.74 23.53 -10.59
CA HIS A 33 -8.68 24.87 -11.17
C HIS A 33 -7.56 25.02 -12.20
N GLY A 34 -6.91 23.92 -12.61
CA GLY A 34 -5.82 23.96 -13.58
C GLY A 34 -4.59 24.73 -13.10
N ILE A 35 -4.39 24.77 -11.77
CA ILE A 35 -3.22 25.39 -11.13
C ILE A 35 -2.19 24.31 -10.88
N ALA A 36 -1.06 24.38 -11.57
CA ALA A 36 -0.05 23.35 -11.52
C ALA A 36 0.75 23.43 -10.21
N ILE A 37 0.65 22.42 -9.37
CA ILE A 37 1.52 22.19 -8.21
C ILE A 37 2.25 20.87 -8.41
N VAL A 38 3.58 20.88 -8.32
CA VAL A 38 4.39 19.67 -8.46
C VAL A 38 4.06 18.69 -7.35
N ASN A 39 3.67 17.49 -7.70
CA ASN A 39 3.28 16.44 -6.75
C ASN A 39 3.65 15.04 -7.25
N GLU A 40 3.63 14.03 -6.37
CA GLU A 40 3.89 12.64 -6.75
C GLU A 40 3.07 11.62 -5.95
N CYS A 41 3.39 11.42 -4.66
CA CYS A 41 2.76 10.33 -3.86
C CYS A 41 1.35 10.67 -3.39
N GLN A 42 0.99 11.93 -3.29
CA GLN A 42 -0.28 12.48 -2.78
C GLN A 42 -0.70 11.94 -1.40
N SER A 43 0.24 11.35 -0.66
CA SER A 43 -0.01 10.67 0.62
C SER A 43 0.80 11.24 1.79
N GLY A 44 1.42 12.41 1.62
CA GLY A 44 2.14 13.11 2.69
C GLY A 44 3.52 12.56 3.05
N ILE A 45 4.11 11.71 2.20
CA ILE A 45 5.34 10.97 2.51
C ILE A 45 6.56 11.50 1.75
N CYS A 46 6.44 11.74 0.42
CA CYS A 46 7.60 12.01 -0.44
C CYS A 46 8.18 13.43 -0.28
N GLY A 47 7.39 14.40 0.18
CA GLY A 47 7.79 15.79 0.27
C GLY A 47 7.78 16.58 -1.05
N THR A 48 7.43 15.96 -2.18
CA THR A 48 7.46 16.60 -3.51
C THR A 48 6.54 17.81 -3.62
N CYS A 49 5.36 17.77 -2.98
CA CYS A 49 4.37 18.84 -2.99
C CYS A 49 4.57 19.87 -1.86
N VAL A 50 5.80 20.00 -1.34
CA VAL A 50 6.09 20.95 -0.26
C VAL A 50 5.94 22.38 -0.75
N ALA A 51 5.28 23.20 0.09
CA ALA A 51 5.11 24.63 -0.11
C ALA A 51 5.27 25.35 1.22
N THR A 52 5.27 26.68 1.22
CA THR A 52 5.24 27.50 2.45
C THR A 52 3.90 28.19 2.57
N CYS A 53 3.18 28.00 3.67
CA CYS A 53 2.00 28.78 3.96
C CYS A 53 2.41 30.14 4.54
N ALA A 54 2.46 31.15 3.68
CA ALA A 54 2.88 32.50 4.05
C ALA A 54 1.88 33.21 4.97
N SER A 55 0.58 32.93 4.81
CA SER A 55 -0.48 33.47 5.65
C SER A 55 -1.71 32.57 5.63
N GLY A 56 -2.57 32.71 6.64
CA GLY A 56 -3.80 31.95 6.81
C GLY A 56 -3.67 30.77 7.79
N ASP A 57 -4.82 30.19 8.12
CA ASP A 57 -4.93 29.05 9.02
C ASP A 57 -5.23 27.78 8.23
N TYR A 58 -4.61 26.67 8.62
CA TYR A 58 -4.74 25.38 7.95
C TYR A 58 -4.65 24.24 8.95
N GLU A 59 -5.12 23.11 8.53
CA GLU A 59 -4.91 21.82 9.18
C GLU A 59 -4.13 20.91 8.23
N MET A 60 -3.16 20.17 8.73
CA MET A 60 -2.45 19.14 7.96
C MET A 60 -2.81 17.75 8.45
N GLY A 61 -3.07 16.84 7.50
CA GLY A 61 -3.19 15.43 7.75
C GLY A 61 -1.80 14.80 7.97
N ARG A 62 -1.44 13.86 7.12
CA ARG A 62 -0.17 13.13 7.21
C ARG A 62 1.04 14.02 6.87
N THR A 63 2.04 14.06 7.74
CA THR A 63 3.17 14.99 7.63
C THR A 63 4.55 14.33 7.61
N GLU A 64 4.64 13.04 7.32
CA GLU A 64 5.92 12.31 7.31
C GLU A 64 6.94 12.85 6.30
N GLY A 65 6.46 13.55 5.28
CA GLY A 65 7.30 14.27 4.31
C GLY A 65 7.97 15.54 4.85
N LEU A 66 7.61 16.02 6.05
CA LEU A 66 8.16 17.22 6.68
C LEU A 66 8.84 16.88 8.00
N SER A 67 9.93 17.58 8.32
CA SER A 67 10.52 17.61 9.66
C SER A 67 9.74 18.55 10.57
N GLU A 68 10.01 18.51 11.88
CA GLU A 68 9.44 19.47 12.85
C GLU A 68 9.85 20.89 12.53
N VAL A 69 11.12 21.12 12.24
CA VAL A 69 11.64 22.45 11.86
C VAL A 69 10.93 23.03 10.63
N GLU A 70 10.60 22.18 9.64
CA GLU A 70 9.84 22.64 8.47
C GLU A 70 8.40 22.99 8.81
N ARG A 71 7.78 22.24 9.71
CA ARG A 71 6.43 22.55 10.19
C ARG A 71 6.40 23.85 10.95
N ASP A 72 7.41 24.09 11.81
CA ASP A 72 7.57 25.34 12.56
C ASP A 72 7.82 26.53 11.62
N ALA A 73 8.53 26.29 10.51
CA ALA A 73 8.70 27.27 9.42
C ALA A 73 7.45 27.39 8.51
N ARG A 74 6.29 26.84 8.93
CA ARG A 74 5.03 26.84 8.19
C ARG A 74 5.13 26.21 6.80
N LYS A 75 6.05 25.26 6.59
CA LYS A 75 6.01 24.43 5.39
C LYS A 75 4.85 23.45 5.47
N VAL A 76 4.20 23.25 4.34
CA VAL A 76 3.02 22.42 4.20
C VAL A 76 3.19 21.45 3.05
N LEU A 77 2.55 20.28 3.14
CA LEU A 77 2.40 19.36 2.03
C LEU A 77 1.04 19.63 1.39
N THR A 78 1.00 20.26 0.23
CA THR A 78 -0.25 20.71 -0.38
C THR A 78 -1.25 19.59 -0.60
N CYS A 79 -0.80 18.35 -0.79
CA CYS A 79 -1.65 17.16 -0.89
C CYS A 79 -2.30 16.71 0.43
N GLN A 80 -1.87 17.28 1.57
CA GLN A 80 -2.35 16.91 2.91
C GLN A 80 -2.73 18.14 3.73
N THR A 81 -2.85 19.30 3.09
CA THR A 81 -3.17 20.58 3.75
C THR A 81 -4.57 21.03 3.38
N PHE A 82 -5.38 21.28 4.41
CA PHE A 82 -6.77 21.72 4.35
C PHE A 82 -6.88 23.14 4.91
N ALA A 83 -7.32 24.07 4.10
CA ALA A 83 -7.45 25.47 4.51
C ALA A 83 -8.62 25.69 5.47
N LYS A 84 -8.39 26.47 6.53
CA LYS A 84 -9.43 26.88 7.49
C LYS A 84 -9.79 28.37 7.36
N SER A 85 -8.96 29.12 6.66
CA SER A 85 -9.20 30.51 6.28
C SER A 85 -8.55 30.76 4.91
N ASP A 86 -8.70 31.96 4.37
CA ASP A 86 -7.93 32.38 3.21
C ASP A 86 -6.43 32.22 3.48
N CYS A 87 -5.71 31.53 2.55
CA CYS A 87 -4.30 31.24 2.69
C CYS A 87 -3.51 31.74 1.48
N VAL A 88 -2.25 32.09 1.72
CA VAL A 88 -1.26 32.30 0.66
C VAL A 88 -0.22 31.19 0.73
N ILE A 89 -0.16 30.38 -0.32
CA ILE A 89 0.76 29.27 -0.47
C ILE A 89 1.87 29.66 -1.44
N SER A 90 3.10 29.70 -0.97
CA SER A 90 4.26 30.07 -1.77
C SER A 90 5.03 28.83 -2.24
N LEU A 91 5.20 28.71 -3.56
CA LEU A 91 5.97 27.67 -4.22
C LEU A 91 7.37 28.18 -4.54
N GLN A 92 8.34 27.29 -4.51
CA GLN A 92 9.76 27.64 -4.71
C GLN A 92 10.21 27.55 -6.18
N TYR A 93 9.29 27.44 -7.13
CA TYR A 93 9.52 27.31 -8.56
C TYR A 93 8.61 28.26 -9.35
N PRO A 94 9.01 28.69 -10.58
CA PRO A 94 8.20 29.53 -11.47
C PRO A 94 6.96 28.81 -11.99
N ALA A 95 5.96 29.58 -12.44
CA ALA A 95 4.72 29.02 -12.97
C ALA A 95 4.92 28.21 -14.26
N ASP A 96 5.87 28.59 -15.10
CA ASP A 96 6.14 27.96 -16.39
C ASP A 96 7.05 26.73 -16.35
N ASP A 97 7.80 26.52 -15.24
CA ASP A 97 8.67 25.34 -15.04
C ASP A 97 7.88 24.00 -14.96
N ASN A 98 6.58 24.04 -14.83
CA ASN A 98 5.73 22.86 -14.88
C ASN A 98 5.45 22.34 -16.33
N ALA A 99 6.04 22.94 -17.32
CA ALA A 99 5.81 22.61 -18.73
C ALA A 99 6.67 21.46 -19.28
N ALA A 100 7.43 20.73 -18.42
CA ALA A 100 8.03 19.47 -18.83
C ALA A 100 6.91 18.47 -19.17
N ARG A 101 6.58 18.35 -20.45
CA ARG A 101 5.56 17.44 -20.97
C ARG A 101 5.87 16.03 -20.51
N LEU A 102 4.94 15.39 -19.82
CA LEU A 102 5.05 13.96 -19.51
C LEU A 102 5.17 13.18 -20.82
N VAL A 103 6.37 12.69 -21.11
CA VAL A 103 6.64 11.86 -22.29
C VAL A 103 6.53 10.39 -21.87
N THR A 104 5.67 9.64 -22.53
CA THR A 104 5.55 8.20 -22.34
C THR A 104 5.94 7.46 -23.59
N GLY A 105 6.64 6.33 -23.45
CA GLY A 105 6.99 5.50 -24.60
C GLY A 105 7.92 4.36 -24.20
N THR A 106 8.68 3.83 -25.14
CA THR A 106 9.56 2.67 -24.93
C THR A 106 10.98 3.02 -25.33
N GLY A 107 11.91 2.92 -24.39
CA GLY A 107 13.35 2.94 -24.65
C GLY A 107 13.92 1.54 -24.90
N VAL A 108 15.15 1.48 -25.38
CA VAL A 108 15.87 0.24 -25.64
C VAL A 108 17.15 0.23 -24.80
N VAL A 109 17.35 -0.81 -24.00
CA VAL A 109 18.60 -0.99 -23.22
C VAL A 109 19.78 -1.09 -24.18
N THR A 110 20.77 -0.23 -24.00
CA THR A 110 22.02 -0.26 -24.77
C THR A 110 23.16 -0.90 -23.98
N ALA A 111 23.18 -0.69 -22.65
CA ALA A 111 24.20 -1.29 -21.79
C ALA A 111 23.69 -1.44 -20.35
N VAL A 112 24.22 -2.47 -19.68
CA VAL A 112 24.16 -2.62 -18.21
C VAL A 112 25.59 -2.91 -17.74
N GLU A 113 26.11 -2.05 -16.89
CA GLU A 113 27.46 -2.17 -16.33
C GLU A 113 27.36 -2.29 -14.81
N HIS A 114 27.93 -3.33 -14.23
CA HIS A 114 27.98 -3.53 -12.77
C HIS A 114 29.23 -2.84 -12.21
N VAL A 115 29.02 -1.76 -11.49
CA VAL A 115 30.07 -1.02 -10.79
C VAL A 115 30.53 -1.78 -9.55
N SER A 116 29.56 -2.29 -8.79
CA SER A 116 29.76 -3.06 -7.56
C SER A 116 28.67 -4.12 -7.41
N PRO A 117 28.74 -5.03 -6.41
CA PRO A 117 27.63 -5.94 -6.08
C PRO A 117 26.31 -5.20 -5.76
N SER A 118 26.39 -3.92 -5.41
CA SER A 118 25.25 -3.12 -4.97
C SER A 118 24.86 -1.96 -5.91
N THR A 119 25.62 -1.71 -6.99
CA THR A 119 25.41 -0.57 -7.90
C THR A 119 25.64 -0.96 -9.36
N ALA A 120 24.71 -0.58 -10.24
CA ALA A 120 24.81 -0.74 -11.69
C ALA A 120 24.51 0.57 -12.42
N LEU A 121 25.14 0.74 -13.60
CA LEU A 121 24.80 1.77 -14.59
C LEU A 121 23.88 1.12 -15.64
N LEU A 122 22.74 1.74 -15.88
CA LEU A 122 21.79 1.35 -16.92
C LEU A 122 21.73 2.44 -17.99
N ARG A 123 22.05 2.09 -19.24
CA ARG A 123 21.91 3.00 -20.40
C ARG A 123 20.75 2.57 -21.28
N VAL A 124 19.99 3.55 -21.73
CA VAL A 124 18.78 3.33 -22.51
C VAL A 124 18.75 4.30 -23.70
N ASP A 125 18.64 3.77 -24.89
CA ASP A 125 18.35 4.57 -26.09
C ASP A 125 16.89 5.03 -26.04
N VAL A 126 16.71 6.34 -26.14
CA VAL A 126 15.43 7.06 -26.09
C VAL A 126 15.13 7.79 -27.41
N SER A 127 15.81 7.44 -28.49
CA SER A 127 15.61 8.05 -29.82
C SER A 127 14.16 7.94 -30.32
N GLY A 128 13.40 6.94 -29.80
CA GLY A 128 11.97 6.79 -30.07
C GLY A 128 11.05 7.69 -29.24
N LEU A 129 11.61 8.51 -28.33
CA LEU A 129 10.85 9.40 -27.41
C LEU A 129 11.11 10.90 -27.74
N ASP A 130 11.27 11.23 -28.98
CA ASP A 130 11.59 12.60 -29.42
C ASP A 130 10.34 13.52 -29.40
N PRO A 131 10.45 14.75 -28.83
CA PRO A 131 11.60 15.25 -28.07
C PRO A 131 11.53 14.90 -26.57
N LEU A 132 12.48 14.13 -26.05
CA LEU A 132 12.62 13.93 -24.62
C LEU A 132 13.32 15.14 -23.99
N VAL A 133 12.56 15.92 -23.23
CA VAL A 133 13.06 17.06 -22.46
C VAL A 133 12.82 16.80 -20.99
N TYR A 134 13.85 16.96 -20.16
CA TYR A 134 13.76 16.92 -18.70
C TYR A 134 14.72 17.93 -18.06
N LEU A 135 14.40 18.34 -16.85
CA LEU A 135 15.27 19.24 -16.08
C LEU A 135 16.30 18.40 -15.31
N PRO A 136 17.57 18.87 -15.18
CA PRO A 136 18.60 18.18 -14.45
C PRO A 136 18.22 17.92 -13.00
N GLY A 137 18.21 16.67 -12.58
CA GLY A 137 17.73 16.20 -11.28
C GLY A 137 16.37 15.50 -11.30
N GLN A 138 15.56 15.68 -12.36
CA GLN A 138 14.33 14.91 -12.55
C GLN A 138 14.61 13.42 -12.78
N PHE A 139 13.56 12.60 -12.77
CA PHE A 139 13.63 11.16 -12.93
C PHE A 139 12.67 10.62 -14.00
N ALA A 140 12.95 9.40 -14.46
CA ALA A 140 12.03 8.58 -15.22
C ALA A 140 11.47 7.45 -14.37
N GLN A 141 10.23 7.05 -14.66
CA GLN A 141 9.69 5.77 -14.21
C GLN A 141 9.98 4.73 -15.29
N LEU A 142 10.68 3.67 -14.91
CA LEU A 142 11.01 2.55 -15.78
C LEU A 142 10.15 1.34 -15.39
N GLN A 143 9.49 0.73 -16.36
CA GLN A 143 8.80 -0.54 -16.14
C GLN A 143 9.82 -1.67 -16.24
N VAL A 144 9.91 -2.51 -15.22
CA VAL A 144 10.82 -3.66 -15.26
C VAL A 144 10.35 -4.63 -16.35
N PRO A 145 11.21 -4.97 -17.34
CA PRO A 145 10.83 -5.84 -18.44
C PRO A 145 10.20 -7.16 -18.00
N GLY A 146 9.12 -7.55 -18.69
CA GLY A 146 8.37 -8.75 -18.34
C GLY A 146 7.52 -8.63 -17.06
N THR A 147 7.33 -7.42 -16.52
CA THR A 147 6.52 -7.17 -15.31
C THR A 147 5.64 -5.93 -15.48
N THR A 148 4.70 -5.73 -14.56
CA THR A 148 3.92 -4.49 -14.44
C THR A 148 4.51 -3.50 -13.43
N VAL A 149 5.72 -3.77 -12.95
CA VAL A 149 6.35 -3.00 -11.87
C VAL A 149 7.10 -1.81 -12.43
N TRP A 150 6.77 -0.62 -11.96
CA TRP A 150 7.46 0.63 -12.28
C TRP A 150 8.39 1.05 -11.14
N ARG A 151 9.56 1.59 -11.49
CA ARG A 151 10.57 2.12 -10.54
C ARG A 151 11.08 3.46 -11.02
N ASN A 152 11.33 4.36 -10.07
CA ASN A 152 11.85 5.70 -10.30
C ASN A 152 13.36 5.67 -10.32
N TYR A 153 13.97 6.30 -11.33
CA TYR A 153 15.41 6.49 -11.43
C TYR A 153 15.71 7.87 -11.97
N SER A 154 16.51 8.65 -11.23
CA SER A 154 16.94 9.98 -11.66
C SER A 154 17.94 9.85 -12.80
N TYR A 155 17.84 10.74 -13.78
CA TYR A 155 18.80 10.82 -14.87
C TYR A 155 20.18 11.17 -14.33
N ALA A 156 21.22 10.51 -14.83
CA ALA A 156 22.63 10.76 -14.45
C ALA A 156 23.33 11.79 -15.34
N GLN A 157 22.60 12.40 -16.26
CA GLN A 157 23.10 13.40 -17.21
C GLN A 157 22.01 14.43 -17.55
N PRO A 158 22.34 15.63 -18.02
CA PRO A 158 21.36 16.61 -18.50
C PRO A 158 20.73 16.17 -19.83
N ALA A 159 19.57 16.77 -20.18
CA ALA A 159 18.91 16.61 -21.47
C ALA A 159 19.64 17.50 -22.52
N ASP A 160 20.71 16.98 -23.09
CA ASP A 160 21.55 17.69 -24.06
C ASP A 160 21.31 17.30 -25.53
N GLY A 161 20.14 16.66 -25.80
CA GLY A 161 19.75 16.23 -27.14
C GLY A 161 20.35 14.88 -27.56
N ARG A 162 21.03 14.16 -26.67
CA ARG A 162 21.50 12.79 -26.96
C ARG A 162 20.32 11.83 -27.02
N SER A 163 20.48 10.79 -27.82
CA SER A 163 19.50 9.71 -27.96
C SER A 163 19.60 8.67 -26.82
N GLU A 164 20.60 8.75 -25.95
CA GLU A 164 20.82 7.81 -24.86
C GLU A 164 20.77 8.51 -23.49
N VAL A 165 20.07 7.90 -22.54
CA VAL A 165 20.03 8.33 -21.15
C VAL A 165 20.63 7.29 -20.23
N GLU A 166 21.24 7.74 -19.12
CA GLU A 166 21.90 6.89 -18.15
C GLU A 166 21.30 7.06 -16.75
N PHE A 167 21.24 5.94 -16.02
CA PHE A 167 20.74 5.86 -14.65
C PHE A 167 21.75 5.12 -13.77
N ILE A 168 22.01 5.62 -12.56
CA ILE A 168 22.78 4.91 -11.53
C ILE A 168 21.78 4.18 -10.63
N VAL A 169 21.79 2.86 -10.67
CA VAL A 169 20.78 2.01 -10.05
C VAL A 169 21.34 1.28 -8.83
N ARG A 170 20.71 1.48 -7.66
CA ARG A 170 21.01 0.67 -6.48
C ARG A 170 20.44 -0.74 -6.64
N LEU A 171 21.29 -1.74 -6.52
CA LEU A 171 20.92 -3.15 -6.59
C LEU A 171 20.53 -3.66 -5.19
N LEU A 172 19.24 -3.74 -4.94
CA LEU A 172 18.69 -4.21 -3.67
C LEU A 172 18.55 -5.74 -3.67
N PRO A 173 18.77 -6.43 -2.54
CA PRO A 173 18.39 -7.83 -2.38
C PRO A 173 16.89 -8.00 -2.67
N GLN A 174 16.51 -8.98 -3.49
CA GLN A 174 15.11 -9.28 -3.87
C GLN A 174 14.36 -8.10 -4.52
N GLY A 175 15.09 -7.16 -5.12
CA GLY A 175 14.49 -6.05 -5.86
C GLY A 175 14.18 -6.46 -7.30
N VAL A 176 12.93 -6.32 -7.76
CA VAL A 176 12.51 -6.79 -9.10
C VAL A 176 13.36 -6.20 -10.23
N MET A 177 13.66 -4.88 -10.19
CA MET A 177 14.60 -4.27 -11.15
C MET A 177 16.03 -4.74 -10.91
N SER A 178 16.42 -4.92 -9.65
CA SER A 178 17.76 -5.40 -9.30
C SER A 178 18.01 -6.83 -9.79
N ASP A 179 16.99 -7.69 -9.66
CA ASP A 179 17.06 -9.08 -10.13
C ASP A 179 17.08 -9.14 -11.67
N TYR A 180 16.32 -8.26 -12.33
CA TYR A 180 16.39 -8.10 -13.79
C TYR A 180 17.80 -7.67 -14.21
N LEU A 181 18.37 -6.62 -13.60
CA LEU A 181 19.70 -6.10 -13.97
C LEU A 181 20.82 -7.10 -13.68
N ARG A 182 20.71 -7.90 -12.59
CA ARG A 182 21.73 -8.92 -12.27
C ARG A 182 21.66 -10.15 -13.16
N GLY A 183 20.48 -10.52 -13.65
CA GLY A 183 20.28 -11.86 -14.19
C GLY A 183 19.91 -11.93 -15.67
N THR A 184 19.05 -11.04 -16.15
CA THR A 184 18.43 -11.21 -17.49
C THR A 184 18.55 -9.99 -18.40
N ALA A 185 18.95 -8.85 -17.88
CA ALA A 185 19.09 -7.61 -18.65
C ALA A 185 20.17 -7.75 -19.72
N LYS A 186 19.86 -7.31 -20.92
CA LYS A 186 20.77 -7.35 -22.06
C LYS A 186 20.49 -6.20 -23.04
N PRO A 187 21.49 -5.78 -23.81
CA PRO A 187 21.28 -4.85 -24.92
C PRO A 187 20.18 -5.35 -25.87
N GLY A 188 19.28 -4.44 -26.26
CA GLY A 188 18.11 -4.72 -27.08
C GLY A 188 16.83 -4.95 -26.31
N ASP A 189 16.86 -5.09 -24.99
CA ASP A 189 15.65 -5.19 -24.18
C ASP A 189 14.85 -3.89 -24.24
N ARG A 190 13.52 -4.01 -24.33
CA ARG A 190 12.61 -2.86 -24.39
C ARG A 190 12.12 -2.51 -22.99
N ILE A 191 12.25 -1.25 -22.60
CA ILE A 191 11.79 -0.72 -21.31
C ILE A 191 10.74 0.35 -21.55
N ALA A 192 9.50 0.16 -21.06
CA ALA A 192 8.50 1.22 -21.05
C ALA A 192 8.91 2.31 -20.04
N MET A 193 8.76 3.56 -20.45
CA MET A 193 9.23 4.74 -19.73
C MET A 193 8.14 5.79 -19.61
N ARG A 194 8.09 6.45 -18.43
CA ARG A 194 7.37 7.68 -18.17
C ARG A 194 8.38 8.71 -17.72
N CYS A 195 8.66 9.66 -18.55
CA CYS A 195 9.79 10.57 -18.45
C CYS A 195 9.41 11.93 -17.84
N SER A 196 10.40 12.74 -17.51
CA SER A 196 10.26 14.14 -17.10
C SER A 196 9.42 14.33 -15.83
N LYS A 197 9.68 13.51 -14.79
CA LYS A 197 8.97 13.55 -13.51
C LYS A 197 9.81 14.12 -12.39
N GLY A 198 9.14 14.65 -11.36
CA GLY A 198 9.75 15.11 -10.12
C GLY A 198 9.98 16.62 -10.06
N GLY A 199 9.90 17.17 -8.85
CA GLY A 199 10.12 18.60 -8.54
C GLY A 199 11.53 18.91 -8.04
N PHE A 200 12.42 17.92 -8.06
CA PHE A 200 13.82 18.09 -7.65
C PHE A 200 14.68 18.31 -8.89
N TYR A 201 15.00 19.57 -9.16
CA TYR A 201 15.81 19.97 -10.30
C TYR A 201 16.60 21.25 -10.00
N LEU A 202 17.70 21.45 -10.74
CA LEU A 202 18.55 22.62 -10.59
C LEU A 202 17.81 23.90 -11.00
N ARG A 203 17.72 24.86 -10.08
CA ARG A 203 17.14 26.19 -10.32
C ARG A 203 18.20 27.11 -10.95
N SER A 204 17.76 28.03 -11.80
CA SER A 204 18.63 29.10 -12.26
C SER A 204 19.01 29.99 -11.06
N THR A 205 20.29 30.07 -10.74
CA THR A 205 20.80 30.79 -9.59
C THR A 205 22.17 31.39 -9.87
N ALA A 206 22.44 32.55 -9.27
CA ALA A 206 23.76 33.13 -9.20
C ALA A 206 24.42 32.95 -7.81
N ARG A 207 23.75 32.22 -6.90
CA ARG A 207 24.18 31.92 -5.54
C ARG A 207 25.20 30.77 -5.54
N THR A 208 25.88 30.61 -4.41
CA THR A 208 26.64 29.38 -4.17
C THR A 208 25.75 28.15 -4.29
N VAL A 209 26.24 27.11 -4.96
CA VAL A 209 25.52 25.84 -5.14
C VAL A 209 26.19 24.75 -4.33
N VAL A 210 25.45 24.12 -3.43
CA VAL A 210 25.94 22.97 -2.64
C VAL A 210 25.15 21.73 -3.02
N LEU A 211 25.84 20.76 -3.60
CA LEU A 211 25.32 19.51 -4.14
C LEU A 211 25.74 18.37 -3.21
N VAL A 212 24.78 17.69 -2.58
CA VAL A 212 25.04 16.60 -1.63
C VAL A 212 24.43 15.30 -2.15
N ALA A 213 25.28 14.33 -2.47
CA ALA A 213 24.91 13.02 -3.00
C ALA A 213 25.20 11.89 -2.03
N GLY A 214 24.23 10.97 -1.85
CA GLY A 214 24.41 9.71 -1.11
C GLY A 214 24.20 8.50 -1.99
N GLY A 215 25.27 7.71 -2.20
CA GLY A 215 25.21 6.52 -3.05
C GLY A 215 24.69 6.83 -4.46
N THR A 216 23.66 6.14 -4.91
CA THR A 216 23.07 6.35 -6.24
C THR A 216 22.29 7.67 -6.39
N GLY A 217 22.15 8.47 -5.31
CA GLY A 217 21.70 9.87 -5.40
C GLY A 217 22.62 10.73 -6.25
N LEU A 218 23.83 10.25 -6.50
CA LEU A 218 24.76 10.87 -7.46
C LEU A 218 24.13 11.06 -8.86
N SER A 219 23.18 10.24 -9.29
CA SER A 219 22.48 10.44 -10.58
C SER A 219 21.97 11.86 -10.73
N ALA A 220 21.07 12.27 -9.87
CA ALA A 220 20.43 13.59 -9.93
C ALA A 220 21.45 14.72 -9.76
N ILE A 221 22.37 14.54 -8.82
CA ILE A 221 23.40 15.54 -8.48
C ILE A 221 24.42 15.71 -9.62
N LEU A 222 24.82 14.63 -10.27
CA LEU A 222 25.72 14.66 -11.42
C LEU A 222 25.09 15.38 -12.62
N ALA A 223 23.83 15.09 -12.91
CA ALA A 223 23.08 15.79 -13.96
C ALA A 223 22.99 17.30 -13.69
N MET A 224 22.75 17.70 -12.44
CA MET A 224 22.75 19.10 -12.04
C MET A 224 24.13 19.75 -12.23
N ALA A 225 25.19 19.11 -11.74
CA ALA A 225 26.56 19.62 -11.87
C ALA A 225 27.01 19.75 -13.33
N GLN A 226 26.62 18.76 -14.18
CA GLN A 226 26.92 18.80 -15.61
C GLN A 226 26.17 19.93 -16.35
N SER A 227 25.00 20.35 -15.87
CA SER A 227 24.19 21.40 -16.50
C SER A 227 24.56 22.81 -16.08
N LEU A 228 25.47 22.98 -15.10
CA LEU A 228 25.97 24.32 -14.77
C LEU A 228 26.80 24.87 -15.92
N ASP A 229 26.55 26.12 -16.29
CA ASP A 229 27.28 26.80 -17.35
C ASP A 229 28.72 27.08 -16.94
N ASP A 230 29.64 27.15 -17.91
CA ASP A 230 31.04 27.46 -17.68
C ASP A 230 31.25 28.88 -17.07
N ASP A 231 30.28 29.75 -17.27
CA ASP A 231 30.23 31.12 -16.76
C ASP A 231 29.53 31.23 -15.39
N HIS A 232 29.17 30.10 -14.74
CA HIS A 232 28.60 30.16 -13.40
C HIS A 232 29.53 30.87 -12.42
N ARG A 233 29.09 31.99 -11.90
CA ARG A 233 29.95 32.92 -11.07
C ARG A 233 29.99 32.54 -9.59
N GLY A 234 29.09 31.67 -9.13
CA GLY A 234 29.04 31.16 -7.76
C GLY A 234 30.03 30.02 -7.52
N THR A 235 30.46 29.85 -6.27
CA THR A 235 31.19 28.65 -5.89
C THR A 235 30.26 27.43 -5.93
N VAL A 236 30.78 26.30 -6.37
CA VAL A 236 30.03 25.02 -6.40
C VAL A 236 30.75 24.01 -5.52
N HIS A 237 30.06 23.49 -4.51
CA HIS A 237 30.58 22.41 -3.67
C HIS A 237 29.77 21.13 -3.95
N LEU A 238 30.45 20.03 -4.26
CA LEU A 238 29.84 18.72 -4.44
C LEU A 238 30.38 17.75 -3.39
N VAL A 239 29.51 17.30 -2.50
CA VAL A 239 29.82 16.31 -1.47
C VAL A 239 29.21 14.97 -1.87
N TYR A 240 30.04 13.95 -2.08
CA TYR A 240 29.63 12.61 -2.51
C TYR A 240 29.99 11.56 -1.46
N GLY A 241 29.00 10.98 -0.82
CA GLY A 241 29.18 9.95 0.20
C GLY A 241 28.69 8.59 -0.25
N VAL A 242 29.48 7.54 0.05
CA VAL A 242 29.09 6.14 -0.14
C VAL A 242 29.37 5.31 1.12
N SER A 243 28.75 4.13 1.21
CA SER A 243 29.04 3.23 2.32
C SER A 243 30.37 2.49 2.13
N ASP A 244 30.58 1.92 0.97
CA ASP A 244 31.74 1.10 0.64
C ASP A 244 32.52 1.73 -0.51
N VAL A 245 33.83 1.58 -0.53
CA VAL A 245 34.71 2.14 -1.59
C VAL A 245 34.29 1.65 -2.97
N ASP A 246 33.90 0.39 -3.08
CA ASP A 246 33.48 -0.23 -4.35
C ASP A 246 32.22 0.38 -4.95
N ASP A 247 31.42 1.13 -4.15
CA ASP A 247 30.23 1.83 -4.63
C ASP A 247 30.53 3.21 -5.23
N LEU A 248 31.79 3.68 -5.16
CA LEU A 248 32.21 4.90 -5.81
C LEU A 248 32.15 4.71 -7.34
N CYS A 249 31.43 5.59 -8.01
CA CYS A 249 31.33 5.59 -9.46
C CYS A 249 31.44 7.00 -10.02
N LYS A 250 31.65 7.12 -11.33
CA LYS A 250 31.68 8.41 -12.05
C LYS A 250 32.78 9.37 -11.57
N LEU A 251 33.86 8.86 -10.98
CA LEU A 251 34.96 9.71 -10.48
C LEU A 251 35.66 10.44 -11.64
N ASP A 252 35.82 9.79 -12.81
CA ASP A 252 36.45 10.43 -13.99
C ASP A 252 35.57 11.59 -14.52
N GLU A 253 34.24 11.44 -14.49
CA GLU A 253 33.34 12.52 -14.87
C GLU A 253 33.37 13.66 -13.85
N LEU A 254 33.48 13.39 -12.55
CA LEU A 254 33.66 14.43 -11.51
C LEU A 254 34.99 15.18 -11.70
N GLU A 255 36.08 14.47 -12.02
CA GLU A 255 37.36 15.12 -12.33
C GLU A 255 37.33 15.90 -13.65
N ALA A 256 36.57 15.46 -14.64
CA ALA A 256 36.33 16.23 -15.86
C ALA A 256 35.52 17.51 -15.58
N LEU A 257 34.55 17.43 -14.71
CA LEU A 257 33.74 18.60 -14.26
C LEU A 257 34.63 19.63 -13.51
N LYS A 258 35.53 19.20 -12.64
CA LYS A 258 36.48 20.12 -11.97
C LYS A 258 37.36 20.88 -12.95
N ARG A 259 37.76 20.23 -14.06
CA ARG A 259 38.52 20.91 -15.14
C ARG A 259 37.68 21.91 -15.92
N ARG A 260 36.35 21.64 -16.10
CA ARG A 260 35.43 22.52 -16.84
C ARG A 260 34.93 23.67 -15.97
N LEU A 261 34.69 23.44 -14.69
CA LEU A 261 34.17 24.39 -13.72
C LEU A 261 35.24 24.71 -12.66
N PRO A 262 36.08 25.72 -12.85
CA PRO A 262 37.20 26.04 -11.91
C PRO A 262 36.74 26.38 -10.48
N GLY A 263 35.49 26.77 -10.30
CA GLY A 263 34.88 27.01 -9.00
C GLY A 263 34.29 25.80 -8.33
N LEU A 264 34.38 24.59 -8.92
CA LEU A 264 33.86 23.35 -8.37
C LEU A 264 34.86 22.68 -7.42
N GLU A 265 34.46 22.53 -6.17
CA GLU A 265 35.14 21.69 -5.18
C GLU A 265 34.38 20.39 -4.96
N VAL A 266 35.07 19.26 -5.09
CA VAL A 266 34.48 17.92 -4.90
C VAL A 266 35.06 17.26 -3.67
N HIS A 267 34.20 16.84 -2.75
CA HIS A 267 34.54 16.16 -1.51
C HIS A 267 33.92 14.74 -1.53
N THR A 268 34.77 13.72 -1.57
CA THR A 268 34.33 12.32 -1.54
C THR A 268 34.54 11.74 -0.15
N VAL A 269 33.54 11.04 0.41
CA VAL A 269 33.63 10.45 1.76
C VAL A 269 33.07 9.04 1.78
N VAL A 270 33.75 8.13 2.48
CA VAL A 270 33.39 6.70 2.60
C VAL A 270 33.14 6.37 4.07
N SER A 271 31.99 5.80 4.40
CA SER A 271 31.65 5.49 5.81
C SER A 271 32.18 4.14 6.30
N ARG A 272 32.47 3.21 5.39
CA ARG A 272 33.10 1.91 5.69
C ARG A 272 34.30 1.70 4.76
N PRO A 273 35.43 2.38 5.02
CA PRO A 273 36.56 2.33 4.12
C PRO A 273 37.27 0.96 4.14
N SER A 274 37.81 0.56 3.01
CA SER A 274 38.82 -0.50 2.96
C SER A 274 40.19 0.05 3.38
N SER A 275 41.15 -0.84 3.68
CA SER A 275 42.51 -0.45 4.06
C SER A 275 43.27 0.29 2.96
N ALA A 276 42.78 0.26 1.72
CA ALA A 276 43.37 0.96 0.58
C ALA A 276 42.80 2.37 0.34
N TRP A 277 41.79 2.78 1.13
CA TRP A 277 41.19 4.11 1.02
C TRP A 277 41.99 5.15 1.81
N ASP A 278 42.46 6.18 1.11
CA ASP A 278 43.23 7.30 1.67
C ASP A 278 42.45 8.64 1.73
N GLY A 279 41.19 8.66 1.30
CA GLY A 279 40.32 9.82 1.32
C GLY A 279 39.58 10.00 2.66
N ALA A 280 38.63 10.94 2.68
CA ALA A 280 37.83 11.24 3.88
C ALA A 280 36.99 10.02 4.33
N VAL A 281 36.91 9.83 5.64
CA VAL A 281 36.19 8.73 6.29
C VAL A 281 35.08 9.30 7.16
N GLY A 282 33.85 8.75 7.03
CA GLY A 282 32.68 9.20 7.79
C GLY A 282 31.44 9.36 6.92
N ARG A 283 30.54 10.23 7.35
CA ARG A 283 29.30 10.58 6.65
C ARG A 283 29.48 11.90 5.89
N VAL A 284 28.53 12.22 5.03
CA VAL A 284 28.54 13.50 4.30
C VAL A 284 28.59 14.69 5.25
N THR A 285 27.95 14.61 6.41
CA THR A 285 27.96 15.66 7.46
C THR A 285 29.32 15.88 8.08
N ASP A 286 30.23 14.91 8.05
CA ASP A 286 31.57 15.02 8.64
C ASP A 286 32.55 15.82 7.76
N VAL A 287 32.17 16.01 6.49
CA VAL A 287 32.98 16.81 5.51
C VAL A 287 32.30 18.12 5.13
N LEU A 288 31.08 18.38 5.62
CA LEU A 288 30.45 19.69 5.44
C LEU A 288 31.15 20.76 6.30
N ASP A 289 31.30 21.94 5.73
CA ASP A 289 31.87 23.13 6.40
C ASP A 289 30.93 24.30 6.18
N ALA A 290 30.65 25.06 7.24
CA ALA A 290 29.77 26.26 7.18
C ALA A 290 30.19 27.26 6.10
N ARG A 291 31.48 27.30 5.78
CA ARG A 291 32.02 28.18 4.72
C ARG A 291 31.51 27.81 3.32
N MET A 292 31.09 26.57 3.07
CA MET A 292 30.52 26.14 1.80
C MET A 292 29.19 26.79 1.48
N PHE A 293 28.54 27.43 2.46
CA PHE A 293 27.19 27.94 2.34
C PHE A 293 27.12 29.47 2.22
N ASP A 294 28.24 30.15 2.06
CA ASP A 294 28.36 31.62 1.88
C ASP A 294 27.47 32.42 2.86
N GLY A 295 27.55 32.07 4.14
CA GLY A 295 26.72 32.72 5.18
C GLY A 295 25.20 32.49 5.03
N GLY A 296 24.79 31.48 4.28
CA GLY A 296 23.38 31.16 3.98
C GLY A 296 22.92 31.68 2.61
N ASN A 297 23.77 32.33 1.84
CA ASN A 297 23.50 32.72 0.45
C ASN A 297 23.80 31.58 -0.54
N ALA A 298 23.19 30.40 -0.30
CA ALA A 298 23.43 29.19 -1.06
C ALA A 298 22.11 28.49 -1.42
N ASP A 299 22.16 27.75 -2.53
CA ASP A 299 21.12 26.78 -2.89
C ASP A 299 21.69 25.37 -2.70
N VAL A 300 21.04 24.59 -1.83
CA VAL A 300 21.51 23.28 -1.36
C VAL A 300 20.63 22.21 -1.95
N TYR A 301 21.22 21.29 -2.70
CA TYR A 301 20.51 20.16 -3.32
C TYR A 301 21.00 18.85 -2.69
N ILE A 302 20.10 18.08 -2.09
CA ILE A 302 20.44 16.87 -1.34
C ILE A 302 19.70 15.68 -1.96
N CYS A 303 20.42 14.69 -2.47
CA CYS A 303 19.81 13.48 -3.03
C CYS A 303 20.44 12.22 -2.45
N GLY A 304 19.59 11.30 -1.93
CA GLY A 304 20.06 10.06 -1.36
C GLY A 304 19.14 9.43 -0.32
N PRO A 305 19.68 8.58 0.58
CA PRO A 305 18.92 7.93 1.64
C PRO A 305 18.27 8.94 2.60
N ALA A 306 17.06 8.60 3.10
CA ALA A 306 16.28 9.49 3.96
C ALA A 306 17.03 9.92 5.22
N GLY A 307 17.83 9.01 5.85
CA GLY A 307 18.65 9.33 7.02
C GLY A 307 19.71 10.40 6.71
N MET A 308 20.44 10.24 5.60
CA MET A 308 21.44 11.24 5.17
C MET A 308 20.81 12.62 4.96
N ILE A 309 19.64 12.68 4.34
CA ILE A 309 18.92 13.94 4.11
C ILE A 309 18.53 14.57 5.45
N ALA A 310 18.01 13.78 6.38
CA ALA A 310 17.65 14.27 7.72
C ALA A 310 18.89 14.78 8.47
N ASP A 311 19.98 13.99 8.50
CA ASP A 311 21.23 14.36 9.16
C ASP A 311 21.84 15.65 8.55
N THR A 312 21.83 15.78 7.22
CA THR A 312 22.34 16.97 6.52
C THR A 312 21.51 18.22 6.86
N ARG A 313 20.19 18.08 6.91
CA ARG A 313 19.30 19.20 7.25
C ARG A 313 19.45 19.61 8.71
N GLN A 314 19.56 18.65 9.63
CA GLN A 314 19.86 18.92 11.02
C GLN A 314 21.20 19.63 11.18
N TRP A 315 22.23 19.19 10.43
CA TRP A 315 23.53 19.83 10.41
C TRP A 315 23.46 21.33 9.98
N LEU A 316 22.65 21.63 8.93
CA LEU A 316 22.39 23.01 8.50
C LEU A 316 21.75 23.87 9.61
N ASP A 317 20.77 23.33 10.30
CA ASP A 317 20.08 23.98 11.40
C ASP A 317 21.01 24.21 12.59
N ASP A 318 21.80 23.21 13.00
CA ASP A 318 22.74 23.26 14.12
C ASP A 318 23.89 24.25 13.87
N ASN A 319 24.29 24.44 12.62
CA ASN A 319 25.33 25.38 12.22
C ASN A 319 24.78 26.79 11.85
N GLY A 320 23.48 27.01 12.06
CA GLY A 320 22.83 28.28 11.85
C GLY A 320 22.80 28.75 10.40
N ILE A 321 22.83 27.83 9.43
CA ILE A 321 22.76 28.14 8.00
C ILE A 321 21.30 28.49 7.65
N ARG A 322 20.96 29.74 7.86
CA ARG A 322 19.63 30.28 7.62
C ARG A 322 19.64 31.10 6.33
N GLY A 323 18.55 31.02 5.56
CA GLY A 323 18.39 31.71 4.27
C GLY A 323 18.86 30.92 3.05
N ALA A 324 19.45 29.74 3.23
CA ALA A 324 19.73 28.83 2.13
C ALA A 324 18.43 28.27 1.56
N GLY A 325 18.35 28.17 0.24
CA GLY A 325 17.32 27.38 -0.45
C GLY A 325 17.66 25.90 -0.31
N VAL A 326 16.84 25.09 0.39
CA VAL A 326 17.12 23.67 0.59
C VAL A 326 16.14 22.83 -0.21
N TYR A 327 16.65 22.08 -1.17
CA TYR A 327 15.92 21.18 -2.06
C TYR A 327 16.41 19.75 -1.84
N TYR A 328 15.51 18.77 -1.81
CA TYR A 328 15.94 17.39 -1.60
C TYR A 328 15.01 16.37 -2.25
N GLU A 329 15.59 15.24 -2.63
CA GLU A 329 14.86 14.06 -3.10
C GLU A 329 15.26 12.82 -2.31
N LYS A 330 14.25 12.17 -1.71
CA LYS A 330 14.46 10.98 -0.88
C LYS A 330 14.37 9.73 -1.74
N PHE A 331 15.42 8.93 -1.77
CA PHE A 331 15.34 7.59 -2.34
C PHE A 331 14.70 6.64 -1.34
N VAL A 332 13.46 6.29 -1.61
CA VAL A 332 12.71 5.29 -0.83
C VAL A 332 12.57 4.05 -1.69
N ALA A 333 13.02 2.89 -1.19
CA ALA A 333 12.84 1.62 -1.88
C ALA A 333 11.34 1.34 -2.05
N SER A 334 10.86 1.38 -3.31
CA SER A 334 9.46 1.10 -3.62
C SER A 334 9.17 -0.38 -3.34
N GLY A 335 8.29 -0.68 -2.37
CA GLY A 335 7.98 -2.04 -1.92
C GLY A 335 8.65 -2.43 -0.60
N ALA A 336 9.54 -1.62 -0.07
CA ALA A 336 9.87 -1.64 1.33
C ALA A 336 9.00 -0.59 2.02
N ALA A 337 7.89 -1.01 2.64
CA ALA A 337 7.52 -0.36 3.89
C ALA A 337 8.85 -0.22 4.65
N ARG A 338 9.15 1.00 5.13
CA ARG A 338 10.38 1.35 5.83
C ARG A 338 10.99 0.11 6.52
N ARG A 339 12.05 -0.47 5.99
CA ARG A 339 13.01 -1.13 6.84
C ARG A 339 13.76 0.03 7.54
N ARG A 340 13.18 0.58 8.60
CA ARG A 340 14.00 1.02 9.70
C ARG A 340 14.90 -0.18 9.96
N THR A 341 16.19 0.00 9.96
CA THR A 341 17.07 -0.89 10.72
C THR A 341 16.59 -0.71 12.15
N SER A 342 15.61 -1.53 12.55
CA SER A 342 15.18 -1.52 13.93
C SER A 342 16.39 -1.79 14.79
N PRO A 343 16.55 -1.08 15.87
CA PRO A 343 17.60 -1.39 16.82
C PRO A 343 17.55 -2.89 17.08
N ARG A 344 18.69 -3.53 17.03
CA ARG A 344 18.80 -4.97 17.31
C ARG A 344 18.91 -5.14 18.80
N LEU A 345 18.21 -6.15 19.31
CA LEU A 345 18.34 -6.51 20.70
C LEU A 345 19.77 -6.98 21.00
N ASP A 346 20.40 -6.34 21.97
CA ASP A 346 21.71 -6.77 22.47
C ASP A 346 21.55 -7.86 23.53
N TYR A 347 21.68 -9.10 23.09
CA TYR A 347 21.59 -10.26 23.97
C TYR A 347 22.71 -10.36 25.00
N THR A 348 23.80 -9.57 24.84
CA THR A 348 24.91 -9.60 25.82
C THR A 348 24.56 -8.86 27.11
N THR A 349 23.60 -7.97 27.08
CA THR A 349 23.13 -7.17 28.21
C THR A 349 21.87 -7.73 28.87
N LEU A 350 21.24 -8.77 28.28
CA LEU A 350 19.99 -9.34 28.79
C LEU A 350 20.21 -10.51 29.73
N ASP A 351 19.61 -10.44 30.91
CA ASP A 351 19.39 -11.63 31.79
C ASP A 351 18.14 -12.37 31.31
N LEU A 352 18.33 -13.36 30.41
CA LEU A 352 17.22 -14.17 29.87
C LEU A 352 16.43 -14.90 30.96
N ALA A 353 17.07 -15.24 32.08
CA ALA A 353 16.39 -15.90 33.20
C ALA A 353 15.46 -14.91 33.92
N GLU A 354 15.85 -13.65 34.03
CA GLU A 354 14.99 -12.59 34.58
C GLU A 354 13.82 -12.30 33.65
N VAL A 355 14.06 -12.14 32.34
CA VAL A 355 13.00 -11.96 31.32
C VAL A 355 12.01 -13.12 31.39
N ARG A 356 12.48 -14.35 31.45
CA ARG A 356 11.61 -15.53 31.54
C ARG A 356 10.78 -15.54 32.85
N ARG A 357 11.36 -15.14 34.00
CA ARG A 357 10.61 -15.00 35.25
C ARG A 357 9.54 -13.91 35.16
N GLY A 358 9.89 -12.76 34.58
CA GLY A 358 8.97 -11.64 34.42
C GLY A 358 7.82 -11.91 33.44
N GLY A 359 8.01 -12.87 32.52
CA GLY A 359 7.00 -13.26 31.53
C GLY A 359 5.99 -14.31 31.98
N ARG A 360 6.17 -14.93 33.13
CA ARG A 360 5.27 -16.00 33.62
C ARG A 360 3.83 -15.50 33.74
N GLY A 361 2.88 -16.29 33.23
CA GLY A 361 1.47 -15.93 33.23
C GLY A 361 1.11 -14.77 32.32
N THR A 362 2.05 -14.26 31.50
CA THR A 362 1.83 -13.12 30.59
C THR A 362 1.84 -13.57 29.14
N ALA A 363 0.81 -13.18 28.39
CA ALA A 363 0.81 -13.28 26.93
C ALA A 363 0.92 -11.89 26.30
N VAL A 364 1.61 -11.81 25.15
CA VAL A 364 1.70 -10.58 24.34
C VAL A 364 1.06 -10.80 22.98
N VAL A 365 0.18 -9.89 22.58
CA VAL A 365 -0.44 -9.83 21.26
C VAL A 365 0.07 -8.61 20.52
N VAL A 366 0.65 -8.80 19.36
CA VAL A 366 1.17 -7.72 18.52
C VAL A 366 0.16 -7.36 17.44
N GLY A 367 -0.45 -6.18 17.56
CA GLY A 367 -1.54 -5.67 16.72
C GLY A 367 -2.91 -5.73 17.40
N GLY A 368 -3.60 -4.61 17.48
CA GLY A 368 -4.89 -4.43 18.17
C GLY A 368 -6.10 -4.31 17.23
N SER A 369 -6.06 -4.94 16.05
CA SER A 369 -7.20 -5.06 15.13
C SER A 369 -8.05 -6.30 15.45
N MET A 370 -9.05 -6.63 14.64
CA MET A 370 -10.02 -7.72 14.88
C MET A 370 -9.35 -9.04 15.29
N ALA A 371 -8.28 -9.45 14.60
CA ALA A 371 -7.55 -10.68 14.93
C ALA A 371 -6.90 -10.60 16.32
N GLY A 372 -6.23 -9.48 16.63
CA GLY A 372 -5.55 -9.30 17.91
C GLY A 372 -6.50 -9.14 19.09
N ILE A 373 -7.63 -8.43 18.91
CA ILE A 373 -8.68 -8.30 19.94
C ILE A 373 -9.26 -9.68 20.29
N ALA A 374 -9.59 -10.48 19.26
CA ALA A 374 -10.10 -11.84 19.48
C ALA A 374 -9.04 -12.76 20.13
N ALA A 375 -7.77 -12.65 19.69
CA ALA A 375 -6.67 -13.38 20.30
C ALA A 375 -6.48 -13.00 21.79
N ALA A 376 -6.51 -11.70 22.10
CA ALA A 376 -6.39 -11.22 23.48
C ALA A 376 -7.51 -11.78 24.38
N LYS A 377 -8.77 -11.80 23.87
CA LYS A 377 -9.90 -12.39 24.60
C LYS A 377 -9.67 -13.87 24.90
N VAL A 378 -9.24 -14.63 23.92
CA VAL A 378 -8.98 -16.07 24.11
C VAL A 378 -7.81 -16.31 25.06
N LEU A 379 -6.76 -15.52 24.98
CA LEU A 379 -5.58 -15.65 25.85
C LEU A 379 -5.91 -15.27 27.29
N SER A 380 -6.84 -14.35 27.56
CA SER A 380 -7.28 -14.01 28.91
C SER A 380 -7.94 -15.18 29.66
N GLU A 381 -8.34 -16.24 28.97
CA GLU A 381 -8.87 -17.48 29.57
C GLU A 381 -7.73 -18.39 30.11
N THR A 382 -6.50 -18.18 29.61
CA THR A 382 -5.35 -19.05 29.93
C THR A 382 -4.26 -18.32 30.73
N PHE A 383 -4.08 -17.03 30.50
CA PHE A 383 -3.03 -16.22 31.09
C PHE A 383 -3.56 -15.23 32.13
N ASP A 384 -2.76 -14.91 33.13
CA ASP A 384 -3.10 -13.94 34.17
C ASP A 384 -3.08 -12.51 33.65
N LYS A 385 -2.24 -12.25 32.64
CA LYS A 385 -2.08 -10.94 32.00
C LYS A 385 -1.92 -11.09 30.50
N VAL A 386 -2.63 -10.23 29.74
CA VAL A 386 -2.49 -10.11 28.28
C VAL A 386 -2.19 -8.67 27.94
N ILE A 387 -1.10 -8.44 27.21
CA ILE A 387 -0.67 -7.12 26.76
C ILE A 387 -0.87 -7.05 25.25
N VAL A 388 -1.73 -6.15 24.79
CA VAL A 388 -1.92 -5.88 23.37
C VAL A 388 -1.07 -4.66 22.99
N LEU A 389 -0.12 -4.86 22.10
CA LEU A 389 0.76 -3.82 21.57
C LEU A 389 0.18 -3.30 20.26
N GLU A 390 -0.22 -2.05 20.25
CA GLU A 390 -0.78 -1.40 19.05
C GLU A 390 0.10 -0.19 18.66
N LYS A 391 0.49 -0.14 17.38
CA LYS A 391 1.33 0.96 16.87
C LYS A 391 0.57 2.27 16.66
N ASP A 392 -0.75 2.19 16.47
CA ASP A 392 -1.61 3.36 16.33
C ASP A 392 -1.89 4.00 17.70
N PRO A 393 -2.22 5.30 17.77
CA PRO A 393 -2.67 5.95 18.98
C PRO A 393 -4.02 5.36 19.46
N PRO A 394 -4.43 5.64 20.70
CA PRO A 394 -5.72 5.21 21.24
C PRO A 394 -6.87 5.66 20.33
N HIS A 395 -7.73 4.73 19.96
CA HIS A 395 -8.86 4.97 19.09
C HIS A 395 -10.17 4.74 19.85
N THR A 396 -10.84 5.83 20.20
CA THR A 396 -12.05 5.81 21.05
C THR A 396 -13.33 6.08 20.29
N ARG A 397 -13.26 6.38 18.97
CA ARG A 397 -14.38 6.79 18.14
C ARG A 397 -14.75 5.73 17.11
N ARG A 398 -15.98 5.86 16.58
CA ARG A 398 -16.51 5.05 15.47
C ARG A 398 -15.95 5.44 14.10
N GLU A 399 -14.80 6.06 14.06
CA GLU A 399 -14.13 6.56 12.86
C GLU A 399 -13.06 5.57 12.39
N GLY A 400 -12.69 5.65 11.12
CA GLY A 400 -11.55 4.89 10.58
C GLY A 400 -10.25 5.32 11.24
N ARG A 401 -9.29 4.40 11.37
CA ARG A 401 -7.98 4.66 11.95
C ARG A 401 -6.87 4.58 10.91
N PRO A 402 -5.77 5.34 11.08
CA PRO A 402 -4.69 5.40 10.08
C PRO A 402 -4.07 4.04 9.72
N GLY A 403 -3.87 3.16 10.70
CA GLY A 403 -3.31 1.82 10.49
C GLY A 403 -4.26 0.83 9.84
N ALA A 404 -5.53 1.20 9.62
CA ALA A 404 -6.55 0.40 8.96
C ALA A 404 -7.22 1.18 7.82
N ALA A 405 -6.41 1.68 6.88
CA ALA A 405 -6.89 2.46 5.72
C ALA A 405 -8.02 1.76 4.94
N GLN A 406 -8.02 0.42 4.91
CA GLN A 406 -9.11 -0.36 4.34
C GLN A 406 -10.44 -0.22 5.09
N GLY A 407 -10.46 0.38 6.28
CA GLY A 407 -11.67 0.56 7.10
C GLY A 407 -12.78 1.40 6.46
N TRP A 408 -12.43 2.25 5.50
CA TRP A 408 -13.37 3.09 4.75
C TRP A 408 -14.11 2.34 3.63
N HIS A 409 -13.65 1.14 3.27
CA HIS A 409 -14.22 0.35 2.19
C HIS A 409 -15.26 -0.65 2.71
N LEU A 410 -15.93 -1.32 1.76
CA LEU A 410 -16.91 -2.35 2.10
C LEU A 410 -16.30 -3.42 3.01
N HIS A 411 -16.95 -3.63 4.15
CA HIS A 411 -16.68 -4.76 5.03
C HIS A 411 -17.99 -5.36 5.52
N HIS A 412 -18.04 -6.68 5.55
CA HIS A 412 -19.08 -7.41 6.26
C HIS A 412 -18.46 -8.64 6.94
N LEU A 413 -19.03 -9.03 8.06
CA LEU A 413 -18.59 -10.21 8.78
C LEU A 413 -19.38 -11.42 8.25
N LEU A 414 -18.66 -12.36 7.61
CA LEU A 414 -19.30 -13.57 7.09
C LEU A 414 -19.84 -14.44 8.22
N THR A 415 -20.80 -15.31 7.89
CA THR A 415 -21.54 -16.14 8.87
C THR A 415 -20.63 -16.96 9.78
N ALA A 416 -19.58 -17.59 9.25
CA ALA A 416 -18.67 -18.34 10.12
C ALA A 416 -17.91 -17.41 11.09
N GLY A 417 -17.49 -16.22 10.64
CA GLY A 417 -16.89 -15.21 11.52
C GLY A 417 -17.85 -14.68 12.57
N ARG A 418 -19.12 -14.44 12.19
CA ARG A 418 -20.19 -14.07 13.11
C ARG A 418 -20.39 -15.11 14.23
N ILE A 419 -20.36 -16.38 13.88
CA ILE A 419 -20.50 -17.49 14.84
C ILE A 419 -19.33 -17.50 15.82
N GLU A 420 -18.09 -17.36 15.35
CA GLU A 420 -16.92 -17.37 16.23
C GLU A 420 -16.86 -16.10 17.09
N LEU A 421 -17.22 -14.94 16.53
CA LEU A 421 -17.23 -13.68 17.28
C LEU A 421 -18.27 -13.71 18.42
N GLU A 422 -19.48 -14.22 18.16
CA GLU A 422 -20.51 -14.43 19.18
C GLU A 422 -20.06 -15.42 20.28
N ARG A 423 -19.26 -16.42 19.91
CA ARG A 423 -18.68 -17.37 20.86
C ARG A 423 -17.65 -16.72 21.78
N PHE A 424 -16.79 -15.84 21.23
CA PHE A 424 -15.78 -15.13 22.03
C PHE A 424 -16.39 -14.02 22.88
N PHE A 425 -17.45 -13.39 22.37
CA PHE A 425 -18.12 -12.24 22.99
C PHE A 425 -19.65 -12.44 22.95
N PRO A 426 -20.22 -13.24 23.86
CA PRO A 426 -21.65 -13.49 23.89
C PRO A 426 -22.47 -12.22 23.93
N GLY A 427 -23.47 -12.08 23.05
CA GLY A 427 -24.30 -10.90 22.88
C GLY A 427 -23.70 -9.77 22.05
N ILE A 428 -22.52 -9.98 21.41
CA ILE A 428 -21.85 -8.92 20.62
C ILE A 428 -22.67 -8.53 19.39
N ILE A 429 -23.39 -9.46 18.77
CA ILE A 429 -24.23 -9.17 17.60
C ILE A 429 -25.38 -8.24 17.99
N GLU A 430 -25.99 -8.48 19.14
CA GLU A 430 -27.05 -7.59 19.67
C GLU A 430 -26.50 -6.19 19.98
N ASP A 431 -25.27 -6.10 20.53
CA ASP A 431 -24.63 -4.81 20.76
C ASP A 431 -24.39 -4.08 19.43
N MET A 432 -23.84 -4.76 18.42
CA MET A 432 -23.61 -4.18 17.10
C MET A 432 -24.92 -3.66 16.48
N VAL A 433 -26.02 -4.42 16.59
CA VAL A 433 -27.34 -4.01 16.10
C VAL A 433 -27.86 -2.79 16.86
N ARG A 434 -27.70 -2.76 18.19
CA ARG A 434 -28.10 -1.61 19.04
C ARG A 434 -27.32 -0.34 18.65
N GLU A 435 -26.07 -0.51 18.22
CA GLU A 435 -25.19 0.58 17.77
C GLU A 435 -25.38 0.95 16.30
N GLY A 436 -26.32 0.30 15.59
CA GLY A 436 -26.73 0.67 14.24
C GLY A 436 -26.33 -0.32 13.13
N ALA A 437 -25.70 -1.45 13.46
CA ALA A 437 -25.44 -2.48 12.44
C ALA A 437 -26.75 -3.18 12.02
N PHE A 438 -26.72 -3.80 10.83
CA PHE A 438 -27.80 -4.66 10.38
C PHE A 438 -27.44 -6.13 10.63
N ASP A 439 -28.35 -6.88 11.28
CA ASP A 439 -28.32 -8.35 11.26
C ASP A 439 -29.29 -8.82 10.17
N VAL A 440 -28.75 -9.40 9.10
CA VAL A 440 -29.52 -9.61 7.87
C VAL A 440 -29.46 -11.05 7.38
N ASP A 441 -30.61 -11.54 6.86
CA ASP A 441 -30.66 -12.68 5.97
C ASP A 441 -30.14 -12.25 4.59
N MET A 442 -28.97 -12.78 4.20
CA MET A 442 -28.34 -12.39 2.96
C MET A 442 -29.17 -12.72 1.73
N ALA A 443 -29.91 -13.85 1.76
CA ALA A 443 -30.75 -14.26 0.64
C ALA A 443 -31.96 -13.33 0.46
N ALA A 444 -32.47 -12.77 1.56
CA ALA A 444 -33.65 -11.89 1.56
C ALA A 444 -33.29 -10.42 1.26
N GLN A 445 -32.25 -9.90 1.89
CA GLN A 445 -32.00 -8.45 1.98
C GLN A 445 -30.83 -7.97 1.13
N TYR A 446 -30.06 -8.88 0.49
CA TYR A 446 -29.03 -8.49 -0.47
C TYR A 446 -29.57 -8.65 -1.90
N ARG A 447 -29.23 -7.69 -2.73
CA ARG A 447 -29.39 -7.79 -4.19
C ARG A 447 -28.03 -8.10 -4.79
N ILE A 448 -27.91 -9.32 -5.28
CA ILE A 448 -26.64 -9.87 -5.76
C ILE A 448 -26.73 -10.15 -7.24
N ARG A 449 -25.86 -9.51 -8.01
CA ARG A 449 -25.59 -9.87 -9.39
C ARG A 449 -24.43 -10.87 -9.43
N LEU A 450 -24.67 -12.04 -9.96
CA LEU A 450 -23.70 -13.14 -10.04
C LEU A 450 -23.85 -13.87 -11.38
N GLY A 451 -22.74 -14.16 -12.08
CA GLY A 451 -22.78 -14.77 -13.42
C GLY A 451 -23.52 -13.92 -14.47
N GLY A 452 -23.47 -12.61 -14.34
CA GLY A 452 -24.13 -11.67 -15.24
C GLY A 452 -25.63 -11.48 -15.03
N SER A 453 -26.23 -12.09 -14.01
CA SER A 453 -27.67 -12.00 -13.71
C SER A 453 -27.96 -11.73 -12.23
N TRP A 454 -29.03 -10.99 -11.99
CA TRP A 454 -29.51 -10.73 -10.63
C TRP A 454 -30.16 -11.99 -10.03
N LYS A 455 -29.80 -12.27 -8.78
CA LYS A 455 -30.44 -13.32 -7.99
C LYS A 455 -31.82 -12.89 -7.53
N LYS A 456 -32.78 -13.82 -7.55
CA LYS A 456 -34.08 -13.59 -6.94
C LYS A 456 -33.94 -13.57 -5.42
N PRO A 457 -34.59 -12.63 -4.73
CA PRO A 457 -34.69 -12.65 -3.27
C PRO A 457 -35.31 -13.97 -2.80
N GLY A 458 -34.87 -14.45 -1.65
CA GLY A 458 -35.35 -15.64 -1.01
C GLY A 458 -35.14 -15.56 0.50
N THR A 459 -35.25 -16.67 1.19
CA THR A 459 -34.90 -16.82 2.59
C THR A 459 -33.85 -17.90 2.74
N GLY A 460 -32.93 -17.76 3.68
CA GLY A 460 -31.86 -18.72 3.86
C GLY A 460 -31.25 -18.70 5.27
N PRO A 461 -30.45 -19.70 5.60
CA PRO A 461 -29.82 -19.80 6.92
C PRO A 461 -28.59 -18.88 7.08
N ILE A 462 -28.19 -18.16 6.00
CA ILE A 462 -26.97 -17.35 6.00
C ILE A 462 -27.28 -15.96 6.54
N GLN A 463 -26.95 -15.77 7.83
CA GLN A 463 -27.06 -14.51 8.55
C GLN A 463 -25.69 -13.82 8.62
N ILE A 464 -25.63 -12.54 8.33
CA ILE A 464 -24.42 -11.74 8.40
C ILE A 464 -24.68 -10.43 9.11
N VAL A 465 -23.60 -9.83 9.65
CA VAL A 465 -23.64 -8.47 10.19
C VAL A 465 -23.06 -7.53 9.15
N CYS A 466 -23.87 -6.54 8.77
CA CYS A 466 -23.51 -5.50 7.82
C CYS A 466 -23.44 -4.14 8.53
N ALA A 467 -22.28 -3.55 8.52
CA ALA A 467 -22.02 -2.19 8.99
C ALA A 467 -20.66 -1.71 8.47
N ALA A 468 -20.37 -0.43 8.64
CA ALA A 468 -19.02 0.09 8.43
C ALA A 468 -18.02 -0.60 9.38
N ARG A 469 -16.85 -0.97 8.89
CA ARG A 469 -15.82 -1.65 9.69
C ARG A 469 -15.47 -0.94 11.01
N PRO A 470 -15.32 0.39 11.05
CA PRO A 470 -15.05 1.09 12.31
C PRO A 470 -16.07 0.78 13.40
N LEU A 471 -17.35 0.66 13.04
CA LEU A 471 -18.42 0.29 13.99
C LEU A 471 -18.20 -1.13 14.53
N LEU A 472 -17.94 -2.11 13.64
CA LEU A 472 -17.71 -3.50 14.04
C LEU A 472 -16.51 -3.61 14.99
N GLU A 473 -15.38 -2.99 14.63
CA GLU A 473 -14.14 -3.03 15.42
C GLU A 473 -14.29 -2.32 16.77
N TRP A 474 -15.00 -1.18 16.79
CA TRP A 474 -15.28 -0.43 18.02
C TRP A 474 -16.17 -1.23 18.99
N CYS A 475 -17.24 -1.88 18.52
CA CYS A 475 -18.09 -2.71 19.37
C CYS A 475 -17.32 -3.84 20.04
N VAL A 476 -16.44 -4.54 19.28
CA VAL A 476 -15.66 -5.64 19.83
C VAL A 476 -14.61 -5.13 20.82
N ARG A 477 -13.97 -4.01 20.54
CA ARG A 477 -12.94 -3.41 21.41
C ARG A 477 -13.53 -3.02 22.76
N ARG A 478 -14.71 -2.39 22.80
CA ARG A 478 -15.40 -2.02 24.03
C ARG A 478 -15.66 -3.20 24.97
N ARG A 479 -15.82 -4.41 24.43
CA ARG A 479 -15.98 -5.62 25.25
C ARG A 479 -14.71 -6.03 26.00
N LEU A 480 -13.56 -5.45 25.66
CA LEU A 480 -12.29 -5.67 26.37
C LEU A 480 -11.99 -4.58 27.41
N ASP A 481 -12.68 -3.44 27.39
CA ASP A 481 -12.42 -2.34 28.31
C ASP A 481 -12.64 -2.74 29.77
N ASP A 482 -13.58 -3.67 30.02
CA ASP A 482 -13.91 -4.18 31.35
C ASP A 482 -13.19 -5.50 31.69
N GLU A 483 -12.27 -6.02 30.83
CA GLU A 483 -11.53 -7.25 31.09
C GLU A 483 -10.22 -6.95 31.84
N PRO A 484 -10.14 -7.22 33.18
CA PRO A 484 -9.03 -6.76 34.00
C PRO A 484 -7.69 -7.43 33.65
N ARG A 485 -7.70 -8.54 32.93
CA ARG A 485 -6.49 -9.25 32.50
C ARG A 485 -5.89 -8.69 31.22
N ILE A 486 -6.62 -7.85 30.47
CA ILE A 486 -6.19 -7.32 29.18
C ILE A 486 -5.81 -5.85 29.33
N SER A 487 -4.64 -5.51 28.82
CA SER A 487 -4.19 -4.11 28.74
C SER A 487 -3.70 -3.78 27.35
N PHE A 488 -4.05 -2.57 26.88
CA PHE A 488 -3.54 -2.04 25.61
C PHE A 488 -2.37 -1.09 25.87
N ARG A 489 -1.28 -1.28 25.15
CA ARG A 489 -0.17 -0.35 25.06
C ARG A 489 -0.13 0.17 23.61
N TYR A 490 -0.57 1.42 23.45
CA TYR A 490 -0.63 2.10 22.16
C TYR A 490 0.72 2.73 21.80
N GLU A 491 0.87 3.18 20.56
CA GLU A 491 2.09 3.81 20.03
C GLU A 491 3.33 2.94 20.26
N SER A 492 3.13 1.62 20.20
CA SER A 492 4.12 0.61 20.55
C SER A 492 4.45 -0.27 19.34
N GLU A 493 5.54 0.04 18.66
CA GLU A 493 6.03 -0.75 17.52
C GLU A 493 7.02 -1.82 18.01
N VAL A 494 6.70 -3.09 17.75
CA VAL A 494 7.61 -4.21 18.05
C VAL A 494 8.78 -4.18 17.07
N ALA A 495 9.99 -4.15 17.62
CA ALA A 495 11.25 -4.03 16.91
C ALA A 495 11.99 -5.37 16.74
N ASP A 496 11.86 -6.28 17.71
CA ASP A 496 12.51 -7.58 17.69
C ASP A 496 11.81 -8.61 18.62
N LEU A 497 12.21 -9.89 18.50
CA LEU A 497 11.81 -10.97 19.41
C LEU A 497 12.88 -11.14 20.49
N VAL A 498 12.45 -11.47 21.71
CA VAL A 498 13.35 -11.96 22.74
C VAL A 498 13.32 -13.49 22.72
N TYR A 499 14.44 -14.10 22.37
CA TYR A 499 14.53 -15.52 22.08
C TYR A 499 15.61 -16.21 22.92
N ASP A 500 15.21 -17.28 23.61
CA ASP A 500 16.11 -18.12 24.36
C ASP A 500 16.53 -19.35 23.53
N ARG A 501 17.80 -19.36 23.13
CA ARG A 501 18.38 -20.41 22.27
C ARG A 501 18.57 -21.75 22.99
N THR A 502 18.47 -21.78 24.34
CA THR A 502 18.72 -23.00 25.11
C THR A 502 17.63 -24.04 24.94
N ASP A 503 16.39 -23.59 24.65
CA ASP A 503 15.23 -24.45 24.44
C ASP A 503 14.30 -24.01 23.31
N ASP A 504 14.83 -23.18 22.42
CA ASP A 504 14.13 -22.68 21.21
C ASP A 504 12.81 -21.95 21.53
N THR A 505 12.79 -21.10 22.56
CA THR A 505 11.58 -20.44 23.06
C THR A 505 11.61 -18.93 22.85
N VAL A 506 10.53 -18.35 22.32
CA VAL A 506 10.27 -16.91 22.39
C VAL A 506 9.79 -16.59 23.80
N ILE A 507 10.51 -15.69 24.50
CA ILE A 507 10.26 -15.33 25.90
C ILE A 507 9.83 -13.87 26.08
N GLY A 508 9.51 -13.18 24.99
CA GLY A 508 9.06 -11.79 24.98
C GLY A 508 9.26 -11.12 23.64
N VAL A 509 9.00 -9.83 23.64
CA VAL A 509 9.23 -8.94 22.49
C VAL A 509 9.98 -7.69 22.95
N ALA A 510 10.71 -7.07 22.03
CA ALA A 510 11.33 -5.77 22.24
C ALA A 510 10.55 -4.70 21.47
N VAL A 511 10.19 -3.62 22.15
CA VAL A 511 9.43 -2.49 21.60
C VAL A 511 10.38 -1.31 21.43
N ALA A 512 10.26 -0.56 20.34
CA ALA A 512 11.03 0.65 20.13
C ALA A 512 10.65 1.72 21.16
N GLY A 513 11.63 2.20 21.89
CA GLY A 513 11.52 3.35 22.79
C GLY A 513 11.96 4.64 22.12
N ASP A 514 12.18 5.69 22.92
CA ASP A 514 12.74 6.94 22.42
C ASP A 514 14.22 6.75 22.04
N GLY A 515 14.56 7.10 20.80
CA GLY A 515 15.90 6.90 20.25
C GLY A 515 16.18 5.47 19.83
N ASP A 516 17.36 4.92 20.20
CA ASP A 516 17.79 3.54 19.88
C ASP A 516 17.53 2.54 21.03
N GLU A 517 16.87 2.98 22.11
CA GLU A 517 16.55 2.10 23.23
C GLU A 517 15.42 1.12 22.89
N LEU A 518 15.56 -0.12 23.39
CA LEU A 518 14.55 -1.16 23.27
C LEU A 518 14.01 -1.49 24.68
N ASP A 519 12.69 -1.35 24.84
CA ASP A 519 11.98 -1.78 26.03
C ASP A 519 11.57 -3.26 25.88
N VAL A 520 12.08 -4.12 26.73
CA VAL A 520 11.78 -5.56 26.71
C VAL A 520 10.50 -5.84 27.48
N ILE A 521 9.51 -6.40 26.78
CA ILE A 521 8.27 -6.88 27.37
C ILE A 521 8.33 -8.40 27.47
N PRO A 522 8.53 -8.94 28.69
CA PRO A 522 8.56 -10.38 28.93
C PRO A 522 7.21 -11.03 28.65
N ALA A 523 7.22 -12.24 28.05
CA ALA A 523 6.01 -13.01 27.82
C ALA A 523 6.28 -14.51 27.85
N GLU A 524 5.30 -15.27 28.32
CA GLU A 524 5.29 -16.74 28.22
C GLU A 524 4.75 -17.20 26.86
N PHE A 525 3.98 -16.33 26.17
CA PHE A 525 3.39 -16.63 24.87
C PHE A 525 3.23 -15.37 24.04
N VAL A 526 3.56 -15.43 22.76
CA VAL A 526 3.49 -14.29 21.81
C VAL A 526 2.60 -14.63 20.62
N VAL A 527 1.71 -13.73 20.28
CA VAL A 527 0.85 -13.82 19.09
C VAL A 527 1.14 -12.65 18.15
N ASP A 528 1.56 -12.96 16.93
CA ASP A 528 1.64 -11.98 15.87
C ASP A 528 0.28 -11.82 15.18
N ALA A 529 -0.38 -10.68 15.38
CA ALA A 529 -1.59 -10.23 14.73
C ALA A 529 -1.37 -8.88 14.01
N SER A 530 -0.13 -8.56 13.65
CA SER A 530 0.29 -7.25 13.12
C SER A 530 -0.14 -7.01 11.67
N GLY A 531 -0.75 -8.01 11.02
CA GLY A 531 -1.35 -7.90 9.69
C GLY A 531 -0.36 -8.14 8.54
N LYS A 532 -0.77 -7.81 7.32
CA LYS A 532 -0.06 -8.13 6.07
C LYS A 532 1.41 -7.69 6.04
N ASN A 533 1.72 -6.58 6.69
CA ASN A 533 3.06 -6.01 6.73
C ASN A 533 3.85 -6.48 7.97
N THR A 534 3.56 -7.68 8.47
CA THR A 534 4.27 -8.26 9.61
C THR A 534 5.78 -8.29 9.39
N ARG A 535 6.51 -8.01 10.47
CA ARG A 535 7.98 -8.08 10.50
C ARG A 535 8.50 -9.37 11.13
N PHE A 536 7.64 -10.23 11.61
CA PHE A 536 8.03 -11.48 12.26
C PHE A 536 8.87 -12.41 11.39
N PRO A 537 8.65 -12.51 10.04
CA PRO A 537 9.59 -13.22 9.17
C PRO A 537 11.04 -12.71 9.25
N GLU A 538 11.23 -11.38 9.36
CA GLU A 538 12.54 -10.76 9.54
C GLU A 538 13.13 -11.08 10.93
N PHE A 539 12.31 -11.04 11.98
CA PHE A 539 12.76 -11.36 13.34
C PHE A 539 13.16 -12.84 13.45
N LEU A 540 12.41 -13.75 12.83
CA LEU A 540 12.77 -15.17 12.76
C LEU A 540 14.09 -15.42 12.03
N ASP A 541 14.37 -14.65 10.98
CA ASP A 541 15.64 -14.72 10.28
C ASP A 541 16.80 -14.26 11.18
N ARG A 542 16.62 -13.16 11.93
CA ARG A 542 17.63 -12.61 12.87
C ARG A 542 18.01 -13.59 13.99
N ILE A 543 17.05 -14.32 14.53
CA ILE A 543 17.32 -15.33 15.58
C ILE A 543 17.86 -16.65 15.02
N GLY A 544 18.01 -16.79 13.68
CA GLY A 544 18.56 -17.96 13.01
C GLY A 544 17.55 -19.06 12.69
N VAL A 545 16.26 -18.82 12.92
CA VAL A 545 15.17 -19.73 12.53
C VAL A 545 14.91 -19.68 11.03
N GLY A 546 15.20 -18.52 10.40
CA GLY A 546 14.92 -18.23 8.99
C GLY A 546 13.45 -17.86 8.73
N ALA A 547 13.22 -17.05 7.72
CA ALA A 547 11.87 -16.65 7.31
C ALA A 547 11.06 -17.85 6.75
N PRO A 548 9.70 -17.84 6.85
CA PRO A 548 8.86 -18.81 6.15
C PRO A 548 8.91 -18.61 4.63
N GLU A 549 8.62 -19.68 3.89
CA GLU A 549 8.41 -19.58 2.44
C GLU A 549 7.21 -18.67 2.14
N VAL A 550 7.35 -17.83 1.12
CA VAL A 550 6.35 -16.85 0.71
C VAL A 550 5.70 -17.29 -0.59
N GLU A 551 4.37 -17.43 -0.61
CA GLU A 551 3.57 -17.56 -1.82
C GLU A 551 2.82 -16.24 -2.07
N GLN A 552 2.89 -15.72 -3.30
CA GLN A 552 2.19 -14.48 -3.64
C GLN A 552 1.61 -14.52 -5.06
N ASP A 553 0.48 -13.85 -5.23
CA ASP A 553 -0.13 -13.55 -6.53
C ASP A 553 -0.34 -12.03 -6.64
N ILE A 554 0.19 -11.44 -7.72
CA ILE A 554 0.06 -9.99 -7.99
C ILE A 554 -1.28 -9.76 -8.66
N ILE A 555 -2.20 -9.08 -8.00
CA ILE A 555 -3.55 -8.83 -8.49
C ILE A 555 -3.82 -7.35 -8.80
N ASN A 556 -2.98 -6.43 -8.31
CA ASN A 556 -3.12 -4.98 -8.50
C ASN A 556 -4.58 -4.50 -8.37
N CYS A 557 -5.25 -4.93 -7.32
CA CYS A 557 -6.61 -4.52 -7.03
C CYS A 557 -6.62 -3.14 -6.39
N PHE A 558 -7.55 -2.28 -6.78
CA PHE A 558 -7.81 -1.05 -6.06
C PHE A 558 -9.28 -0.91 -5.70
N TYR A 559 -9.53 -0.18 -4.64
CA TYR A 559 -10.83 0.22 -4.14
C TYR A 559 -10.96 1.72 -4.18
N SER A 560 -12.10 2.20 -4.67
CA SER A 560 -12.51 3.59 -4.53
C SER A 560 -13.87 3.61 -3.84
N THR A 561 -13.95 4.29 -2.71
CA THR A 561 -15.19 4.37 -1.93
C THR A 561 -15.55 5.82 -1.68
N MET A 562 -16.80 6.16 -1.91
CA MET A 562 -17.39 7.45 -1.58
C MET A 562 -18.73 7.24 -0.90
N PHE A 563 -19.01 8.05 0.10
CA PHE A 563 -20.28 8.05 0.82
C PHE A 563 -21.20 9.11 0.21
N HIS A 564 -22.51 8.84 0.25
CA HIS A 564 -23.53 9.75 -0.28
C HIS A 564 -24.65 9.93 0.72
N HIS A 565 -25.16 11.17 0.83
CA HIS A 565 -26.39 11.44 1.58
C HIS A 565 -27.60 10.87 0.85
N VAL A 566 -28.45 10.12 1.56
CA VAL A 566 -29.66 9.51 1.01
C VAL A 566 -30.88 10.15 1.66
N PRO A 567 -31.64 10.92 0.90
CA PRO A 567 -32.89 11.52 1.42
C PRO A 567 -33.96 10.43 1.65
N PRO A 568 -34.92 10.66 2.56
CA PRO A 568 -35.87 9.64 2.98
C PRO A 568 -36.64 8.97 1.83
N GLU A 569 -36.99 9.71 0.80
CA GLU A 569 -37.75 9.23 -0.37
C GLU A 569 -36.94 8.32 -1.30
N ARG A 570 -35.63 8.28 -1.14
CA ARG A 570 -34.71 7.42 -1.91
C ARG A 570 -34.13 6.26 -1.10
N GLN A 571 -34.49 6.11 0.16
CA GLN A 571 -34.05 5.02 1.00
C GLN A 571 -34.67 3.69 0.53
N TRP A 572 -33.87 2.63 0.60
CA TRP A 572 -34.35 1.29 0.27
C TRP A 572 -35.05 0.66 1.49
N ASP A 573 -36.26 0.17 1.31
CA ASP A 573 -37.02 -0.52 2.37
C ASP A 573 -36.78 -2.03 2.36
N ASP A 574 -36.58 -2.61 1.18
CA ASP A 574 -36.55 -4.05 0.91
C ASP A 574 -35.14 -4.67 0.87
N LYS A 575 -34.08 -3.85 1.01
CA LYS A 575 -32.69 -4.28 0.94
C LYS A 575 -31.79 -3.39 1.78
N VAL A 576 -30.62 -3.91 2.12
CA VAL A 576 -29.55 -3.17 2.80
C VAL A 576 -28.28 -3.07 1.97
N MET A 577 -28.16 -3.93 0.95
CA MET A 577 -26.98 -3.98 0.09
C MET A 577 -27.30 -4.37 -1.35
N VAL A 578 -26.56 -3.76 -2.27
CA VAL A 578 -26.49 -4.12 -3.69
C VAL A 578 -25.05 -4.51 -4.01
N ILE A 579 -24.83 -5.69 -4.56
CA ILE A 579 -23.50 -6.20 -4.93
C ILE A 579 -23.50 -6.66 -6.39
N CYS A 580 -22.54 -6.17 -7.14
CA CYS A 580 -22.25 -6.62 -8.50
C CYS A 580 -20.89 -7.35 -8.50
N TYR A 581 -20.92 -8.69 -8.40
CA TYR A 581 -19.72 -9.49 -8.53
C TYR A 581 -19.24 -9.53 -9.98
N ALA A 582 -17.94 -9.32 -10.16
CA ALA A 582 -17.27 -9.61 -11.42
C ALA A 582 -17.40 -11.10 -11.75
N TYR A 583 -17.80 -11.42 -12.99
CA TYR A 583 -17.78 -12.79 -13.46
C TYR A 583 -16.56 -13.01 -14.38
N ARG A 584 -15.56 -13.59 -13.81
CA ARG A 584 -14.25 -13.80 -14.45
C ARG A 584 -14.30 -14.96 -15.46
N PRO A 585 -13.65 -14.87 -16.63
CA PRO A 585 -12.73 -13.81 -17.04
C PRO A 585 -13.40 -12.60 -17.73
N TYR A 586 -14.71 -12.56 -17.85
CA TYR A 586 -15.46 -11.59 -18.67
C TYR A 586 -15.60 -10.20 -18.05
N GLU A 587 -15.43 -10.08 -16.75
CA GLU A 587 -15.54 -8.84 -16.01
C GLU A 587 -14.40 -8.76 -14.98
N ASP A 588 -13.75 -7.61 -14.90
CA ASP A 588 -12.61 -7.33 -14.02
C ASP A 588 -12.90 -6.22 -13.01
N THR A 589 -14.15 -5.74 -12.99
CA THR A 589 -14.64 -4.75 -12.05
C THR A 589 -15.73 -5.33 -11.15
N TYR A 590 -15.78 -4.82 -9.93
CA TYR A 590 -16.72 -5.21 -8.89
C TYR A 590 -17.27 -3.95 -8.22
N ALA A 591 -18.52 -3.97 -7.80
CA ALA A 591 -19.08 -2.86 -7.05
C ALA A 591 -20.02 -3.33 -5.96
N ALA A 592 -20.03 -2.58 -4.86
CA ALA A 592 -21.00 -2.79 -3.80
C ALA A 592 -21.47 -1.47 -3.22
N GLN A 593 -22.76 -1.44 -2.88
CA GLN A 593 -23.40 -0.33 -2.19
C GLN A 593 -24.12 -0.84 -0.96
N TYR A 594 -23.94 -0.19 0.17
CA TYR A 594 -24.59 -0.56 1.43
C TYR A 594 -24.78 0.65 2.32
N TYR A 595 -25.79 0.59 3.19
CA TYR A 595 -25.95 1.59 4.24
C TYR A 595 -24.89 1.41 5.33
N THR A 596 -24.29 2.51 5.77
CA THR A 596 -23.25 2.48 6.83
C THR A 596 -23.82 2.06 8.18
N ASP A 597 -25.11 2.38 8.42
CA ASP A 597 -25.84 2.02 9.63
C ASP A 597 -27.37 2.00 9.39
N SER A 598 -28.12 1.62 10.41
CA SER A 598 -29.57 1.45 10.38
C SER A 598 -30.36 2.76 10.22
N SER A 599 -29.72 3.92 10.28
CA SER A 599 -30.40 5.21 9.98
C SER A 599 -30.71 5.35 8.49
N ARG A 600 -29.98 4.62 7.63
CA ARG A 600 -30.10 4.63 6.15
C ARG A 600 -29.88 6.01 5.51
N THR A 601 -29.26 6.92 6.24
CA THR A 601 -29.00 8.27 5.77
C THR A 601 -27.73 8.38 4.93
N ILE A 602 -26.81 7.41 5.07
CA ILE A 602 -25.53 7.37 4.35
C ILE A 602 -25.40 6.06 3.60
N LEU A 603 -25.24 6.17 2.27
CA LEU A 603 -24.95 5.06 1.37
C LEU A 603 -23.45 5.05 1.05
N SER A 604 -22.77 3.99 1.40
CA SER A 604 -21.41 3.72 0.94
C SER A 604 -21.45 3.10 -0.44
N THR A 605 -20.67 3.62 -1.37
CA THR A 605 -20.46 3.04 -2.70
C THR A 605 -18.99 2.69 -2.86
N SER A 606 -18.67 1.42 -2.96
CA SER A 606 -17.32 0.91 -3.20
C SER A 606 -17.21 0.36 -4.62
N LEU A 607 -16.29 0.92 -5.39
CA LEU A 607 -15.94 0.50 -6.76
C LEU A 607 -14.57 -0.16 -6.70
N VAL A 608 -14.44 -1.31 -7.35
CA VAL A 608 -13.22 -2.11 -7.31
C VAL A 608 -12.82 -2.51 -8.73
N ALA A 609 -11.54 -2.43 -9.02
CA ALA A 609 -10.99 -2.91 -10.28
C ALA A 609 -9.63 -3.57 -10.11
N TYR A 610 -9.29 -4.41 -11.11
CA TYR A 610 -8.04 -5.18 -11.13
C TYR A 610 -7.16 -4.68 -12.27
N ASN A 611 -5.86 -4.75 -12.03
CA ASN A 611 -4.73 -4.70 -12.96
C ASN A 611 -4.55 -3.44 -13.78
N CYS A 612 -5.18 -2.39 -13.89
CA CYS A 612 -4.78 -1.31 -14.81
C CYS A 612 -5.46 0.03 -14.61
N TYR A 613 -6.40 0.09 -13.75
CA TYR A 613 -7.24 1.28 -13.68
C TYR A 613 -6.62 2.32 -12.77
N SER A 614 -6.67 3.55 -13.22
CA SER A 614 -6.45 4.69 -12.33
C SER A 614 -7.70 4.86 -11.48
N PRO A 615 -7.57 4.96 -10.14
CA PRO A 615 -8.71 5.23 -9.28
C PRO A 615 -9.29 6.61 -9.61
N PRO A 616 -10.63 6.79 -9.53
CA PRO A 616 -11.27 8.08 -9.71
C PRO A 616 -10.77 9.07 -8.65
N ARG A 617 -10.61 10.34 -9.05
CA ARG A 617 -10.08 11.42 -8.20
C ARG A 617 -11.14 12.47 -7.90
N THR A 618 -12.12 12.61 -8.77
CA THR A 618 -13.21 13.57 -8.63
C THR A 618 -14.56 12.87 -8.51
N ALA A 619 -15.55 13.51 -7.91
CA ALA A 619 -16.90 12.98 -7.82
C ALA A 619 -17.51 12.70 -9.21
N GLN A 620 -17.12 13.46 -10.22
CA GLN A 620 -17.54 13.21 -11.59
C GLN A 620 -16.91 11.92 -12.13
N GLU A 621 -15.58 11.74 -12.02
CA GLU A 621 -14.90 10.52 -12.42
C GLU A 621 -15.44 9.29 -11.66
N PHE A 622 -15.75 9.45 -10.37
CA PHE A 622 -16.36 8.39 -9.57
C PHE A 622 -17.73 7.97 -10.13
N ARG A 623 -18.60 8.93 -10.49
CA ARG A 623 -19.89 8.64 -11.13
C ARG A 623 -19.71 8.00 -12.51
N GLU A 624 -18.79 8.50 -13.33
CA GLU A 624 -18.48 7.91 -14.63
C GLU A 624 -17.97 6.48 -14.49
N PHE A 625 -17.13 6.23 -13.48
CA PHE A 625 -16.65 4.89 -13.19
C PHE A 625 -17.77 3.97 -12.66
N ALA A 626 -18.66 4.48 -11.80
CA ALA A 626 -19.84 3.76 -11.34
C ALA A 626 -20.78 3.36 -12.48
N ASN A 627 -20.93 4.20 -13.50
CA ASN A 627 -21.72 3.91 -14.69
C ASN A 627 -21.08 2.86 -15.63
N ARG A 628 -19.77 2.62 -15.51
CA ARG A 628 -19.04 1.58 -16.27
C ARG A 628 -19.02 0.22 -15.55
N MET A 629 -19.58 0.13 -14.34
CA MET A 629 -19.66 -1.13 -13.60
C MET A 629 -20.47 -2.17 -14.38
N PRO A 630 -20.35 -3.46 -14.03
CA PRO A 630 -21.09 -4.54 -14.71
C PRO A 630 -22.62 -4.35 -14.75
N SER A 631 -23.17 -3.42 -13.97
CA SER A 631 -24.56 -3.04 -13.97
C SER A 631 -24.72 -1.54 -13.76
N ALA A 632 -25.56 -0.90 -14.55
CA ALA A 632 -25.89 0.52 -14.44
C ALA A 632 -26.55 0.89 -13.08
N VAL A 633 -27.16 -0.08 -12.39
CA VAL A 633 -27.79 0.13 -11.08
C VAL A 633 -26.89 0.83 -10.07
N ILE A 634 -25.56 0.61 -10.14
CA ILE A 634 -24.60 1.24 -9.23
C ILE A 634 -24.54 2.75 -9.45
N GLY A 635 -24.44 3.19 -10.70
CA GLY A 635 -24.48 4.61 -11.04
C GLY A 635 -25.87 5.23 -10.82
N GLU A 636 -26.94 4.53 -11.22
CA GLU A 636 -28.33 4.97 -11.04
C GLU A 636 -28.67 5.23 -9.56
N ASN A 637 -28.20 4.39 -8.67
CA ASN A 637 -28.44 4.54 -7.22
C ASN A 637 -27.81 5.81 -6.62
N ILE A 638 -26.69 6.29 -7.18
CA ILE A 638 -26.00 7.50 -6.70
C ILE A 638 -26.27 8.73 -7.55
N ASP A 639 -26.98 8.59 -8.66
CA ASP A 639 -27.29 9.71 -9.52
C ASP A 639 -28.13 10.75 -8.79
N GLY A 640 -27.67 12.02 -8.79
CA GLY A 640 -28.29 13.13 -8.09
C GLY A 640 -28.21 13.07 -6.55
N LEU A 641 -27.46 12.13 -5.95
CA LEU A 641 -27.13 12.16 -4.53
C LEU A 641 -25.92 13.06 -4.26
N GLU A 642 -25.97 13.77 -3.13
CA GLU A 642 -24.88 14.62 -2.68
C GLU A 642 -23.79 13.75 -2.04
N PRO A 643 -22.49 13.97 -2.37
CA PRO A 643 -21.38 13.35 -1.66
C PRO A 643 -21.39 13.69 -0.16
N ALA A 644 -21.20 12.70 0.68
CA ALA A 644 -21.06 12.82 2.13
C ALA A 644 -19.62 12.61 2.61
N SER A 645 -18.70 12.35 1.69
CA SER A 645 -17.27 12.16 1.99
C SER A 645 -16.40 12.44 0.76
N PRO A 646 -15.10 12.67 0.96
CA PRO A 646 -14.12 12.53 -0.12
C PRO A 646 -14.08 11.08 -0.65
N ILE A 647 -13.35 10.88 -1.76
CA ILE A 647 -13.11 9.55 -2.30
C ILE A 647 -11.96 8.91 -1.53
N TYR A 648 -12.21 7.78 -0.90
CA TYR A 648 -11.19 6.98 -0.26
C TYR A 648 -10.65 5.96 -1.24
N ASN A 649 -9.37 6.07 -1.60
CA ASN A 649 -8.70 5.16 -2.49
C ASN A 649 -7.75 4.24 -1.72
N PHE A 650 -7.84 2.93 -1.98
CA PHE A 650 -6.98 1.93 -1.36
C PHE A 650 -6.47 0.95 -2.40
N ARG A 651 -5.16 0.76 -2.45
CA ARG A 651 -4.52 -0.18 -3.38
C ARG A 651 -4.07 -1.44 -2.68
N TYR A 652 -4.45 -2.58 -3.23
CA TYR A 652 -4.07 -3.90 -2.76
C TYR A 652 -3.29 -4.65 -3.86
N PRO A 653 -1.96 -4.56 -3.86
CA PRO A 653 -1.16 -5.00 -5.01
C PRO A 653 -1.08 -6.52 -5.16
N ASN A 654 -1.07 -7.27 -4.07
CA ASN A 654 -0.85 -8.72 -4.09
C ASN A 654 -1.55 -9.44 -2.95
N MET A 655 -1.93 -10.67 -3.19
CA MET A 655 -2.22 -11.65 -2.16
C MET A 655 -0.91 -12.21 -1.61
N LEU A 656 -0.90 -12.56 -0.33
CA LEU A 656 0.30 -13.05 0.34
C LEU A 656 -0.05 -14.20 1.29
N ARG A 657 0.75 -15.28 1.26
CA ARG A 657 0.69 -16.38 2.20
C ARG A 657 2.07 -16.76 2.69
N LEU A 658 2.21 -16.89 3.99
CA LEU A 658 3.43 -17.28 4.67
C LEU A 658 3.32 -18.73 5.16
N HIS A 659 4.13 -19.65 4.61
CA HIS A 659 4.05 -21.09 4.85
C HIS A 659 4.80 -21.49 6.14
N TYR A 660 4.31 -21.06 7.30
CA TYR A 660 4.85 -21.48 8.59
C TYR A 660 4.72 -22.98 8.82
N GLU A 661 3.70 -23.63 8.28
CA GLU A 661 3.46 -25.07 8.39
C GLU A 661 4.55 -25.94 7.73
N LYS A 662 5.31 -25.37 6.78
CA LYS A 662 6.44 -26.04 6.12
C LYS A 662 7.73 -25.98 6.93
N LYS A 663 7.82 -25.11 7.94
CA LYS A 663 9.01 -24.96 8.77
C LYS A 663 9.13 -26.12 9.79
N ARG A 664 10.34 -26.66 9.93
CA ARG A 664 10.64 -27.73 10.88
C ARG A 664 11.10 -27.19 12.23
N ASN A 665 11.73 -26.03 12.27
CA ASN A 665 12.36 -25.39 13.41
C ASN A 665 11.58 -24.15 13.89
N LEU A 666 10.27 -24.30 14.10
CA LEU A 666 9.45 -23.21 14.65
C LEU A 666 9.84 -23.00 16.13
N PRO A 667 10.01 -21.74 16.58
CA PRO A 667 10.23 -21.46 17.98
C PRO A 667 8.98 -21.80 18.79
N ARG A 668 9.19 -22.19 20.05
CA ARG A 668 8.11 -22.38 21.00
C ARG A 668 7.48 -21.06 21.38
N ALA A 669 6.26 -21.10 21.90
CA ALA A 669 5.53 -19.96 22.46
C ALA A 669 5.27 -18.81 21.46
N LEU A 670 5.26 -19.09 20.14
CA LEU A 670 4.96 -18.14 19.08
C LEU A 670 3.92 -18.70 18.11
N VAL A 671 2.86 -17.94 17.86
CA VAL A 671 1.89 -18.19 16.78
C VAL A 671 1.59 -16.91 16.01
N VAL A 672 1.04 -17.06 14.79
CA VAL A 672 0.73 -15.95 13.88
C VAL A 672 -0.73 -16.09 13.43
N VAL A 673 -1.49 -15.00 13.39
CA VAL A 673 -2.92 -15.00 13.05
C VAL A 673 -3.28 -13.94 12.02
N GLY A 674 -4.32 -14.18 11.26
CA GLY A 674 -4.92 -13.23 10.32
C GLY A 674 -4.03 -12.91 9.13
N ASP A 675 -4.05 -11.65 8.71
CA ASP A 675 -3.31 -11.19 7.53
C ASP A 675 -1.77 -11.32 7.68
N ALA A 676 -1.26 -11.52 8.90
CA ALA A 676 0.14 -11.85 9.17
C ALA A 676 0.49 -13.30 8.76
N PHE A 677 -0.51 -14.18 8.65
CA PHE A 677 -0.35 -15.54 8.15
C PHE A 677 -0.80 -15.65 6.68
N THR A 678 -2.02 -15.18 6.37
CA THR A 678 -2.59 -15.24 5.01
C THR A 678 -3.40 -13.99 4.72
N SER A 679 -2.92 -13.15 3.82
CA SER A 679 -3.60 -11.95 3.34
C SER A 679 -4.14 -12.21 1.93
N ALA A 680 -5.43 -12.50 1.86
CA ALA A 680 -6.14 -12.88 0.64
C ALA A 680 -6.76 -11.66 -0.07
N ASP A 681 -7.27 -11.85 -1.29
CA ASP A 681 -7.99 -10.82 -2.04
C ASP A 681 -9.18 -10.26 -1.21
N PRO A 682 -9.17 -8.96 -0.88
CA PRO A 682 -10.18 -8.37 0.00
C PRO A 682 -11.60 -8.44 -0.54
N VAL A 683 -11.79 -8.54 -1.88
CA VAL A 683 -13.11 -8.67 -2.53
C VAL A 683 -13.88 -9.90 -2.03
N SER A 684 -13.17 -10.93 -1.59
CA SER A 684 -13.78 -12.14 -1.03
C SER A 684 -14.42 -11.93 0.35
N GLY A 685 -14.06 -10.87 1.09
CA GLY A 685 -14.53 -10.60 2.45
C GLY A 685 -14.09 -11.63 3.51
N LEU A 686 -13.12 -12.50 3.19
CA LEU A 686 -12.77 -13.64 4.03
C LEU A 686 -11.83 -13.31 5.20
N GLY A 687 -11.07 -12.21 5.13
CA GLY A 687 -9.94 -11.93 6.05
C GLY A 687 -10.32 -11.96 7.53
N MET A 688 -11.36 -11.21 7.94
CA MET A 688 -11.79 -11.20 9.35
C MET A 688 -12.31 -12.57 9.80
N THR A 689 -13.07 -13.25 8.93
CA THR A 689 -13.63 -14.57 9.25
C THR A 689 -12.54 -15.62 9.41
N LEU A 690 -11.54 -15.61 8.53
CA LEU A 690 -10.41 -16.53 8.60
C LEU A 690 -9.62 -16.31 9.90
N ALA A 691 -9.30 -15.07 10.23
CA ALA A 691 -8.62 -14.71 11.47
C ALA A 691 -9.36 -15.20 12.73
N LEU A 692 -10.69 -15.03 12.79
CA LEU A 692 -11.49 -15.50 13.93
C LEU A 692 -11.49 -17.04 14.04
N LYS A 693 -11.51 -17.76 12.91
CA LYS A 693 -11.38 -19.22 12.89
C LYS A 693 -9.99 -19.66 13.35
N GLU A 694 -8.93 -18.98 12.94
CA GLU A 694 -7.56 -19.24 13.36
C GLU A 694 -7.41 -19.03 14.88
N VAL A 695 -7.99 -17.97 15.42
CA VAL A 695 -8.04 -17.72 16.88
C VAL A 695 -8.82 -18.82 17.59
N ARG A 696 -9.91 -19.33 17.01
CA ARG A 696 -10.64 -20.47 17.58
C ARG A 696 -9.78 -21.73 17.65
N GLU A 697 -9.02 -22.02 16.60
CA GLU A 697 -8.10 -23.17 16.62
C GLU A 697 -6.99 -23.00 17.68
N MET A 698 -6.48 -21.77 17.85
CA MET A 698 -5.54 -21.45 18.95
C MET A 698 -6.18 -21.74 20.32
N GLN A 699 -7.41 -21.29 20.56
CA GLN A 699 -8.14 -21.55 21.81
C GLN A 699 -8.26 -23.06 22.11
N LEU A 700 -8.67 -23.84 21.11
CA LEU A 700 -8.86 -25.28 21.24
C LEU A 700 -7.53 -26.00 21.53
N LEU A 701 -6.45 -25.59 20.91
CA LEU A 701 -5.13 -26.19 21.10
C LEU A 701 -4.52 -25.79 22.46
N LEU A 702 -4.67 -24.53 22.87
CA LEU A 702 -4.24 -24.08 24.21
C LEU A 702 -4.99 -24.82 25.31
N ALA A 703 -6.30 -24.97 25.19
CA ALA A 703 -7.11 -25.72 26.15
C ALA A 703 -6.74 -27.22 26.25
N LYS A 704 -6.31 -27.79 25.12
CA LYS A 704 -5.96 -29.22 25.05
C LYS A 704 -4.54 -29.54 25.48
N TYR A 705 -3.57 -28.71 25.11
CA TYR A 705 -2.14 -29.03 25.27
C TYR A 705 -1.41 -28.07 26.21
N GLY A 706 -2.01 -26.94 26.58
CA GLY A 706 -1.38 -25.86 27.33
C GLY A 706 -0.39 -25.02 26.53
N PRO A 707 -0.05 -23.83 27.05
CA PRO A 707 0.83 -22.86 26.34
C PRO A 707 2.30 -23.32 26.27
N THR A 708 2.72 -24.20 27.16
CA THR A 708 4.11 -24.67 27.26
C THR A 708 4.41 -25.90 26.38
N ASP A 709 3.39 -26.48 25.70
CA ASP A 709 3.63 -27.61 24.80
C ASP A 709 4.59 -27.20 23.65
N PRO A 710 5.76 -27.84 23.54
CA PRO A 710 6.74 -27.51 22.52
C PRO A 710 6.24 -27.72 21.08
N GLU A 711 5.28 -28.61 20.88
CA GLU A 711 4.69 -28.91 19.58
C GLU A 711 3.46 -28.03 19.25
N LEU A 712 3.03 -27.16 20.18
CA LEU A 712 1.84 -26.32 19.98
C LEU A 712 1.93 -25.47 18.69
N PRO A 713 3.02 -24.72 18.41
CA PRO A 713 3.09 -23.91 17.19
C PRO A 713 2.98 -24.78 15.93
N ARG A 714 3.64 -25.93 15.92
CA ARG A 714 3.59 -26.85 14.78
C ARG A 714 2.20 -27.44 14.53
N ARG A 715 1.48 -27.82 15.60
CA ARG A 715 0.10 -28.28 15.53
C ARG A 715 -0.81 -27.19 15.03
N TYR A 716 -0.65 -26.00 15.58
CA TYR A 716 -1.42 -24.81 15.23
C TYR A 716 -1.28 -24.48 13.72
N PHE A 717 -0.06 -24.27 13.25
CA PHE A 717 0.15 -23.91 11.84
C PHE A 717 -0.34 -24.99 10.87
N ARG A 718 -0.20 -26.26 11.20
CA ARG A 718 -0.76 -27.35 10.38
C ARG A 718 -2.29 -27.35 10.34
N THR A 719 -2.93 -26.91 11.41
CA THR A 719 -4.39 -26.85 11.47
C THR A 719 -4.90 -25.66 10.68
N ILE A 720 -4.36 -24.45 10.91
CA ILE A 720 -4.80 -23.25 10.24
C ILE A 720 -4.40 -23.23 8.74
N ALA A 721 -3.32 -23.90 8.36
CA ALA A 721 -2.96 -24.06 6.96
C ALA A 721 -4.09 -24.69 6.13
N LYS A 722 -4.83 -25.68 6.68
CA LYS A 722 -5.98 -26.29 6.00
C LYS A 722 -7.14 -25.31 5.80
N LEU A 723 -7.34 -24.38 6.75
CA LEU A 723 -8.32 -23.30 6.61
C LEU A 723 -7.89 -22.32 5.52
N ALA A 724 -6.63 -21.91 5.57
CA ALA A 724 -6.03 -21.03 4.57
C ALA A 724 -6.03 -21.68 3.18
N ASP A 725 -5.70 -22.99 3.05
CA ASP A 725 -5.74 -23.73 1.77
C ASP A 725 -7.10 -23.62 1.10
N THR A 726 -8.18 -23.79 1.89
CA THR A 726 -9.56 -23.72 1.36
C THR A 726 -9.87 -22.30 0.84
N ALA A 727 -9.59 -21.28 1.63
CA ALA A 727 -9.83 -19.89 1.26
C ALA A 727 -8.96 -19.48 0.05
N TRP A 728 -7.66 -19.80 0.10
CA TRP A 728 -6.69 -19.53 -0.95
C TRP A 728 -7.08 -20.17 -2.29
N PHE A 729 -7.51 -21.45 -2.24
CA PHE A 729 -7.94 -22.18 -3.42
C PHE A 729 -9.16 -21.55 -4.08
N VAL A 730 -10.20 -21.20 -3.31
CA VAL A 730 -11.44 -20.61 -3.84
C VAL A 730 -11.16 -19.26 -4.49
N ILE A 731 -10.35 -18.42 -3.85
CA ILE A 731 -10.02 -17.10 -4.37
C ILE A 731 -9.10 -17.21 -5.59
N ARG A 732 -8.10 -18.07 -5.50
CA ARG A 732 -7.12 -18.25 -6.58
C ARG A 732 -7.74 -18.86 -7.82
N GLU A 733 -8.71 -19.76 -7.68
CA GLU A 733 -9.48 -20.30 -8.80
C GLU A 733 -10.12 -19.17 -9.61
N GLN A 734 -10.72 -18.21 -8.94
CA GLN A 734 -11.30 -17.04 -9.59
C GLN A 734 -10.25 -16.14 -10.25
N ASN A 735 -9.14 -15.86 -9.56
CA ASN A 735 -8.07 -15.01 -10.08
C ASN A 735 -7.34 -15.66 -11.26
N LEU A 736 -7.12 -16.98 -11.24
CA LEU A 736 -6.47 -17.73 -12.32
C LEU A 736 -7.33 -17.82 -13.60
N ARG A 737 -8.58 -17.39 -13.59
CA ARG A 737 -9.41 -17.27 -14.79
C ARG A 737 -8.97 -16.12 -15.70
N PHE A 738 -8.23 -15.12 -15.14
CA PHE A 738 -7.70 -14.03 -15.92
C PHE A 738 -6.37 -14.38 -16.58
N ASP A 739 -6.23 -14.03 -17.87
CA ASP A 739 -4.99 -14.26 -18.63
C ASP A 739 -3.90 -13.24 -18.29
N TRP A 740 -4.28 -12.05 -17.80
CA TRP A 740 -3.31 -11.04 -17.37
C TRP A 740 -2.61 -11.36 -16.04
N LEU A 741 -3.10 -12.33 -15.26
CA LEU A 741 -2.41 -12.74 -14.04
C LEU A 741 -1.05 -13.37 -14.40
N LYS A 742 0.02 -12.80 -13.86
CA LYS A 742 1.39 -13.24 -14.15
C LYS A 742 1.56 -14.74 -13.91
N ASP A 743 2.07 -15.45 -14.91
CA ASP A 743 2.31 -16.90 -14.87
C ASP A 743 1.03 -17.72 -14.60
N ALA A 744 -0.16 -17.20 -14.94
CA ALA A 744 -1.42 -17.90 -14.71
C ALA A 744 -1.40 -19.34 -15.29
N ASP A 745 -0.91 -19.51 -16.51
CA ASP A 745 -0.84 -20.82 -17.17
C ASP A 745 0.04 -21.81 -16.42
N LYS A 746 1.16 -21.37 -15.84
CA LYS A 746 2.06 -22.21 -15.02
C LYS A 746 1.45 -22.54 -13.66
N LYS A 747 0.57 -21.69 -13.15
CA LYS A 747 -0.08 -21.83 -11.85
C LYS A 747 -1.41 -22.62 -11.94
N ARG A 748 -2.00 -22.75 -13.15
CA ARG A 748 -3.22 -23.51 -13.37
C ARG A 748 -2.92 -25.01 -13.23
N PRO A 749 -3.58 -25.72 -12.29
CA PRO A 749 -3.42 -27.16 -12.20
C PRO A 749 -4.02 -27.86 -13.43
N PHE A 750 -3.57 -29.08 -13.73
CA PHE A 750 -4.03 -29.83 -14.91
C PHE A 750 -5.55 -30.04 -14.96
N TYR A 751 -6.22 -30.05 -13.82
CA TYR A 751 -7.68 -30.20 -13.70
C TYR A 751 -8.44 -28.87 -13.76
N PHE A 752 -7.75 -27.74 -13.94
CA PHE A 752 -8.33 -26.39 -13.85
C PHE A 752 -9.52 -26.18 -14.80
N GLY A 753 -9.39 -26.63 -16.06
CA GLY A 753 -10.48 -26.53 -17.04
C GLY A 753 -11.73 -27.32 -16.66
N ALA A 754 -11.56 -28.49 -16.06
CA ALA A 754 -12.70 -29.28 -15.59
C ALA A 754 -13.36 -28.66 -14.36
N LEU A 755 -12.53 -28.07 -13.46
CA LEU A 755 -13.03 -27.40 -12.27
C LEU A 755 -13.82 -26.14 -12.65
N THR A 756 -13.27 -25.27 -13.48
CA THR A 756 -13.94 -24.04 -13.93
C THR A 756 -15.23 -24.36 -14.69
N TRP A 757 -15.20 -25.39 -15.57
CA TRP A 757 -16.39 -25.86 -16.24
C TRP A 757 -17.49 -26.30 -15.25
N TYR A 758 -17.13 -27.05 -14.20
CA TYR A 758 -18.07 -27.49 -13.17
C TYR A 758 -18.61 -26.29 -12.36
N MET A 759 -17.73 -25.36 -11.92
CA MET A 759 -18.13 -24.18 -11.17
C MET A 759 -19.06 -23.27 -11.98
N ASP A 760 -18.85 -23.12 -13.28
CA ASP A 760 -19.78 -22.42 -14.16
C ASP A 760 -21.18 -23.03 -14.12
N ARG A 761 -21.27 -24.35 -14.10
CA ARG A 761 -22.57 -25.08 -14.00
C ARG A 761 -23.18 -24.94 -12.61
N VAL A 762 -22.37 -24.89 -11.56
CA VAL A 762 -22.84 -24.52 -10.22
C VAL A 762 -23.45 -23.12 -10.24
N MET A 763 -22.77 -22.13 -10.84
CA MET A 763 -23.31 -20.77 -10.97
C MET A 763 -24.64 -20.72 -11.70
N GLU A 764 -24.79 -21.49 -12.77
CA GLU A 764 -26.06 -21.62 -13.48
C GLU A 764 -27.18 -22.29 -12.63
N LEU A 765 -26.80 -23.33 -11.85
CA LEU A 765 -27.75 -23.99 -10.96
C LEU A 765 -28.27 -23.09 -9.87
N VAL A 766 -27.36 -22.41 -9.14
CA VAL A 766 -27.70 -21.53 -8.00
C VAL A 766 -28.50 -20.30 -8.41
N HIS A 767 -28.58 -19.98 -9.71
CA HIS A 767 -29.41 -18.91 -10.21
C HIS A 767 -30.92 -19.19 -10.02
N ASP A 768 -31.35 -20.41 -10.24
CA ASP A 768 -32.75 -20.79 -10.26
C ASP A 768 -33.16 -21.69 -9.08
N ASP A 769 -32.21 -22.31 -8.37
CA ASP A 769 -32.45 -23.25 -7.28
C ASP A 769 -32.04 -22.69 -5.92
N PRO A 770 -33.02 -22.25 -5.10
CA PRO A 770 -32.73 -21.62 -3.80
C PRO A 770 -31.97 -22.55 -2.83
N GLU A 771 -32.21 -23.87 -2.87
CA GLU A 771 -31.50 -24.83 -2.01
C GLU A 771 -30.01 -24.88 -2.38
N SER A 772 -29.69 -24.99 -3.67
CA SER A 772 -28.31 -24.97 -4.14
C SER A 772 -27.65 -23.60 -3.94
N TYR A 773 -28.41 -22.50 -4.00
CA TYR A 773 -27.90 -21.18 -3.65
C TYR A 773 -27.52 -21.10 -2.18
N ASN A 774 -28.35 -21.60 -1.27
CA ASN A 774 -28.01 -21.63 0.14
C ASN A 774 -26.78 -22.52 0.45
N GLU A 775 -26.63 -23.65 -0.25
CA GLU A 775 -25.40 -24.47 -0.15
C GLU A 775 -24.17 -23.72 -0.64
N PHE A 776 -24.28 -23.03 -1.76
CA PHE A 776 -23.20 -22.20 -2.28
C PHE A 776 -22.80 -21.10 -1.30
N LEU A 777 -23.79 -20.36 -0.76
CA LEU A 777 -23.54 -19.33 0.26
C LEU A 777 -22.90 -19.93 1.51
N ALA A 778 -23.30 -21.12 1.95
CA ALA A 778 -22.70 -21.76 3.12
C ALA A 778 -21.21 -22.09 2.91
N VAL A 779 -20.79 -22.39 1.67
CA VAL A 779 -19.37 -22.60 1.33
C VAL A 779 -18.63 -21.27 1.25
N VAL A 780 -19.18 -20.27 0.58
CA VAL A 780 -18.57 -18.94 0.46
C VAL A 780 -18.39 -18.31 1.84
N HIS A 781 -19.33 -18.53 2.75
CA HIS A 781 -19.30 -18.02 4.12
C HIS A 781 -18.51 -18.89 5.10
N LEU A 782 -17.73 -19.88 4.60
CA LEU A 782 -16.89 -20.80 5.38
C LEU A 782 -17.63 -21.58 6.48
N VAL A 783 -18.95 -21.76 6.33
CA VAL A 783 -19.78 -22.61 7.19
C VAL A 783 -19.65 -24.08 6.80
N LYS A 784 -19.51 -24.34 5.48
CA LYS A 784 -19.25 -25.66 4.91
C LYS A 784 -17.95 -25.69 4.12
N PRO A 785 -17.28 -26.86 4.02
CA PRO A 785 -16.10 -26.99 3.19
C PRO A 785 -16.46 -26.91 1.70
N ALA A 786 -15.53 -26.52 0.84
CA ALA A 786 -15.72 -26.42 -0.62
C ALA A 786 -16.22 -27.75 -1.24
N ALA A 787 -15.83 -28.90 -0.69
CA ALA A 787 -16.30 -30.22 -1.10
C ALA A 787 -17.84 -30.39 -1.00
N ALA A 788 -18.54 -29.55 -0.23
CA ALA A 788 -20.00 -29.58 -0.14
C ALA A 788 -20.68 -29.31 -1.49
N LEU A 789 -20.04 -28.49 -2.35
CA LEU A 789 -20.52 -28.25 -3.72
C LEU A 789 -20.29 -29.42 -4.68
N MET A 790 -19.50 -30.43 -4.30
CA MET A 790 -19.17 -31.62 -5.10
C MET A 790 -19.85 -32.88 -4.57
N THR A 791 -20.79 -32.76 -3.62
CA THR A 791 -21.56 -33.93 -3.14
C THR A 791 -22.36 -34.55 -4.25
N PRO A 792 -22.63 -35.89 -4.21
CA PRO A 792 -23.42 -36.58 -5.25
C PRO A 792 -24.77 -35.92 -5.50
N LYS A 793 -25.42 -35.36 -4.46
CA LYS A 793 -26.70 -34.65 -4.56
C LYS A 793 -26.58 -33.37 -5.40
N VAL A 794 -25.57 -32.54 -5.11
CA VAL A 794 -25.32 -31.29 -5.85
C VAL A 794 -24.87 -31.59 -7.26
N ALA A 795 -23.93 -32.53 -7.43
CA ALA A 795 -23.42 -32.93 -8.73
C ALA A 795 -24.54 -33.47 -9.67
N ALA A 796 -25.46 -34.29 -9.14
CA ALA A 796 -26.62 -34.77 -9.91
C ALA A 796 -27.54 -33.62 -10.36
N ARG A 797 -27.76 -32.59 -9.50
CA ARG A 797 -28.55 -31.42 -9.88
C ARG A 797 -27.85 -30.58 -10.95
N VAL A 798 -26.53 -30.35 -10.80
CA VAL A 798 -25.71 -29.63 -11.78
C VAL A 798 -25.76 -30.30 -13.14
N LEU A 799 -25.45 -31.60 -13.18
CA LEU A 799 -25.45 -32.39 -14.43
C LEU A 799 -26.84 -32.49 -15.03
N GLY A 800 -27.88 -32.68 -14.21
CA GLY A 800 -29.27 -32.75 -14.64
C GLY A 800 -29.76 -31.44 -15.27
N LYS A 801 -29.38 -30.27 -14.68
CA LYS A 801 -29.70 -28.98 -15.26
C LYS A 801 -28.96 -28.78 -16.58
N TRP A 802 -27.66 -29.08 -16.61
CA TRP A 802 -26.84 -28.98 -17.82
C TRP A 802 -27.39 -29.85 -18.97
N ALA A 803 -27.73 -31.09 -18.68
CA ALA A 803 -28.31 -32.00 -19.69
C ALA A 803 -29.63 -31.44 -20.22
N ARG A 804 -30.54 -30.98 -19.38
CA ARG A 804 -31.83 -30.38 -19.79
C ARG A 804 -31.60 -29.13 -20.67
N THR A 805 -30.69 -28.23 -20.29
CA THR A 805 -30.36 -27.05 -21.09
C THR A 805 -29.81 -27.43 -22.46
N LYS A 806 -28.97 -28.46 -22.52
CA LYS A 806 -28.42 -28.96 -23.79
C LYS A 806 -29.47 -29.64 -24.69
N LEU A 807 -30.36 -30.46 -24.10
CA LEU A 807 -31.43 -31.13 -24.83
C LEU A 807 -32.51 -30.18 -25.36
N SER A 808 -32.76 -29.08 -24.63
CA SER A 808 -33.72 -28.03 -25.05
C SER A 808 -33.19 -27.11 -26.13
N GLY A 809 -31.93 -27.21 -26.52
CA GLY A 809 -31.26 -26.28 -27.44
C GLY A 809 -31.12 -24.86 -26.93
N GLN A 810 -31.38 -24.63 -25.64
CA GLN A 810 -31.21 -23.30 -25.03
C GLN A 810 -29.74 -23.03 -24.75
N LYS A 811 -29.35 -21.76 -24.92
CA LYS A 811 -28.04 -21.32 -24.46
C LYS A 811 -27.98 -21.30 -22.93
N THR A 812 -26.83 -21.66 -22.37
CA THR A 812 -26.57 -21.49 -20.94
C THR A 812 -26.70 -20.05 -20.53
N LEU A 813 -26.94 -19.75 -19.22
CA LEU A 813 -27.04 -18.40 -18.68
C LEU A 813 -25.79 -17.60 -19.01
N ILE A 814 -24.61 -18.21 -18.79
CA ILE A 814 -23.31 -17.59 -19.04
C ILE A 814 -23.15 -17.27 -20.53
N ALA A 815 -23.45 -18.22 -21.43
CA ALA A 815 -23.37 -17.98 -22.86
C ALA A 815 -24.32 -16.85 -23.31
N ARG A 816 -25.54 -16.78 -22.75
CA ARG A 816 -26.47 -15.69 -23.05
C ARG A 816 -25.95 -14.32 -22.63
N ASN A 817 -25.28 -14.25 -21.48
CA ASN A 817 -24.81 -12.99 -20.92
C ASN A 817 -23.49 -12.50 -21.54
N TYR A 818 -22.64 -13.41 -22.01
CA TYR A 818 -21.24 -13.09 -22.38
C TYR A 818 -20.81 -13.54 -23.78
N GLU A 819 -21.61 -14.27 -24.54
CA GLU A 819 -21.23 -14.88 -25.84
C GLU A 819 -20.79 -13.84 -26.92
N ASN A 820 -21.20 -12.58 -26.77
CA ASN A 820 -20.86 -11.49 -27.70
C ASN A 820 -20.04 -10.37 -27.04
N ARG A 821 -19.57 -10.56 -25.81
CA ARG A 821 -18.70 -9.56 -25.17
C ARG A 821 -17.25 -9.91 -25.47
N THR A 822 -16.64 -9.16 -26.37
CA THR A 822 -15.17 -9.03 -26.42
C THR A 822 -14.72 -8.37 -25.13
N ILE A 823 -13.78 -8.99 -24.43
CA ILE A 823 -13.05 -8.32 -23.33
C ILE A 823 -12.27 -7.19 -24.02
N PRO A 824 -12.49 -5.91 -23.69
CA PRO A 824 -11.68 -4.84 -24.26
C PRO A 824 -10.21 -5.15 -23.91
N SER A 825 -9.32 -5.09 -24.90
CA SER A 825 -7.90 -5.17 -24.61
C SER A 825 -7.49 -3.96 -23.78
N VAL A 826 -6.40 -4.07 -23.03
CA VAL A 826 -5.83 -2.92 -22.30
C VAL A 826 -5.55 -1.75 -23.26
N GLU A 827 -5.21 -2.06 -24.52
CA GLU A 827 -5.01 -1.10 -25.61
C GLU A 827 -6.31 -0.41 -26.05
N ASP A 828 -7.44 -1.13 -26.08
CA ASP A 828 -8.75 -0.53 -26.40
C ASP A 828 -9.26 0.45 -25.32
N LEU A 829 -8.87 0.21 -24.06
CA LEU A 829 -9.21 1.10 -22.94
C LEU A 829 -8.35 2.37 -22.95
N ILE A 830 -7.10 2.28 -23.38
CA ILE A 830 -6.18 3.41 -23.53
C ILE A 830 -6.60 4.27 -24.73
N GLN A 831 -7.01 3.69 -25.85
CA GLN A 831 -7.46 4.42 -27.03
C GLN A 831 -8.79 5.17 -26.82
N THR A 832 -9.64 4.73 -25.90
CA THR A 832 -10.86 5.49 -25.54
C THR A 832 -10.58 6.78 -24.78
N GLU A 833 -9.45 6.89 -24.06
CA GLU A 833 -9.00 8.17 -23.49
C GLU A 833 -8.52 9.16 -24.55
N GLU A 834 -7.80 8.71 -25.57
CA GLU A 834 -7.35 9.58 -26.67
C GLU A 834 -8.50 10.11 -27.54
N VAL A 835 -9.54 9.30 -27.75
CA VAL A 835 -10.73 9.71 -28.52
C VAL A 835 -11.59 10.72 -27.77
N SER A 836 -11.67 10.67 -26.45
CA SER A 836 -12.40 11.65 -25.65
C SER A 836 -11.70 13.02 -25.61
N ILE A 837 -10.39 13.06 -25.68
CA ILE A 837 -9.59 14.31 -25.78
C ILE A 837 -9.70 14.93 -27.20
N GLY A 838 -9.75 14.10 -28.25
CA GLY A 838 -9.89 14.54 -29.63
C GLY A 838 -11.27 15.12 -29.97
N LEU A 839 -12.34 14.68 -29.34
CA LEU A 839 -13.70 15.18 -29.57
C LEU A 839 -14.01 16.50 -28.87
N ALA A 840 -13.26 16.87 -27.82
CA ALA A 840 -13.38 18.19 -27.20
C ALA A 840 -12.72 19.31 -28.04
N ALA A 841 -11.71 18.99 -28.84
CA ALA A 841 -10.99 19.95 -29.69
C ALA A 841 -11.72 20.29 -31.00
N THR A 842 -12.75 19.54 -31.40
CA THR A 842 -13.46 19.76 -32.70
C THR A 842 -14.83 20.43 -32.56
N ARG A 843 -15.19 20.91 -31.36
CA ARG A 843 -16.46 21.67 -31.16
C ARG A 843 -16.29 23.18 -30.88
N SER A 844 -15.15 23.76 -31.20
CA SER A 844 -14.97 25.21 -31.22
C SER A 844 -14.57 25.68 -32.64
N HIS A 845 -15.54 25.67 -33.57
CA HIS A 845 -15.60 26.54 -34.73
C HIS A 845 -17.05 26.86 -35.02
#